data_03eb6f10077ce59b8bd60fd7d5fc5731
#
_entry.id   03eb6f10077ce59b8bd60fd7d5fc5731
#
_cell.length_a   1.000
_cell.length_b   1.000
_cell.length_c   1.000
_cell.angle_alpha   90.00
_cell.angle_beta   90.00
_cell.angle_gamma   90.00
#
_symmetry.space_group_name_H-M   'P 1'
#
loop_
_entity.id
_entity.type
_entity.pdbx_description
1 polymer ?
#
loop_
_entity_poly.entity_id
_entity_poly.type
_entity_poly.pdbx_seq_one_letter_code
_entity_poly.pdbx_strand_id
1 'polypeptide(L)'
;MKNIFTFFLCVFFSLKLTAQVNYTANDPQGSPTYTNFFLFGSNMGYYGTSWDDGTIADIAAGNTAVGVKGAGVKSVRPSLYEDFLETWGYNIRVDQFNHYASLGMQDLTVFLGTPVSAAHKDNNTYGGCSTPSLLFANMYQPIWDNGENGTPVNDNNYFALYVYKTVSMYKNQTKFWEIINEPDQDGGADGWKAAGTAGNWFENTPTPCELINLRAPVYQYIRLLRIAYEVIKTVDPTAYVAPGGLGYSSFLDVLLRNTDNPTDGSVTADYPNKGGAYFDCLSFHSYPIYDLAYWDGVTGTVKYKRHSDACADSYIGAKKKFDDVFAKYGYNGTTYPQKTIICTETNIPGNSTTTYFGGIEVQRNYIIKAIVESQMNGISQMYIYGIGNNGDYATATNGYDVMGLYQKLAGIGPLTNGGVYNQQYTDEGIAYKTTSDVLYGYKYDAAKTTSLNLPATVNGGAFKNGSGKYVYVLWARTTIDSSEVANANYTFPAGIVSATVSRKEWNYTATSLESAVSSINIPLTGAPSFFTDLTALPLIPGDTTSAVRPENFFGWSVYPNPVRSNFTISVNLKQRQEIAADIYSATGALVQTVIQPSYYATGDHTFNVTVPSRLAAGSYFVRLRVNSKPYIKQVVVVK
;
A
#
# COMPACT_ATOMS: atom_id res chain seq x y z
N MET A 1 31.38 -64.85 -41.38
CA MET A 1 30.02 -64.62 -40.85
C MET A 1 30.19 -64.02 -39.48
N LYS A 2 30.02 -62.69 -39.39
CA LYS A 2 30.11 -61.93 -38.13
C LYS A 2 28.69 -61.61 -37.69
N ASN A 3 28.27 -62.12 -36.54
CA ASN A 3 27.01 -61.76 -35.90
C ASN A 3 27.17 -60.45 -35.15
N ILE A 4 26.38 -59.40 -35.54
CA ILE A 4 26.26 -58.19 -34.83
C ILE A 4 25.02 -58.30 -33.91
N PHE A 5 25.25 -58.31 -32.59
CA PHE A 5 24.21 -58.25 -31.58
C PHE A 5 23.91 -56.75 -31.32
N THR A 6 22.73 -56.33 -31.73
CA THR A 6 22.23 -54.94 -31.39
C THR A 6 21.55 -55.01 -30.03
N PHE A 7 22.15 -54.31 -29.04
CA PHE A 7 21.58 -54.12 -27.71
C PHE A 7 20.61 -52.94 -27.75
N PHE A 8 19.30 -53.19 -27.61
CA PHE A 8 18.32 -52.16 -27.39
C PHE A 8 18.32 -51.77 -25.91
N LEU A 9 18.81 -50.57 -25.58
CA LEU A 9 18.76 -50.00 -24.25
C LEU A 9 17.38 -49.33 -24.06
N CYS A 10 16.40 -50.02 -23.43
CA CYS A 10 15.17 -49.42 -22.99
C CYS A 10 15.44 -48.53 -21.78
N VAL A 11 15.49 -47.20 -22.00
CA VAL A 11 15.51 -46.21 -20.92
C VAL A 11 14.09 -46.10 -20.39
N PHE A 12 13.82 -46.76 -19.27
CA PHE A 12 12.60 -46.52 -18.50
C PHE A 12 12.71 -45.12 -17.83
N PHE A 13 12.08 -44.12 -18.41
CA PHE A 13 11.75 -42.91 -17.68
C PHE A 13 10.69 -43.26 -16.63
N SER A 14 11.10 -43.50 -15.40
CA SER A 14 10.18 -43.51 -14.28
C SER A 14 9.73 -42.05 -14.05
N LEU A 15 8.60 -41.67 -14.64
CA LEU A 15 7.83 -40.54 -14.18
C LEU A 15 7.49 -40.83 -12.71
N LYS A 16 8.19 -40.18 -11.78
CA LYS A 16 7.74 -40.07 -10.42
C LYS A 16 6.49 -39.19 -10.48
N LEU A 17 5.31 -39.79 -10.59
CA LEU A 17 4.06 -39.19 -10.17
C LEU A 17 4.22 -38.94 -8.66
N THR A 18 4.67 -37.76 -8.30
CA THR A 18 4.48 -37.28 -6.94
C THR A 18 2.97 -37.11 -6.77
N ALA A 19 2.35 -38.02 -6.03
CA ALA A 19 0.96 -37.85 -5.64
C ALA A 19 0.83 -36.44 -5.06
N GLN A 20 -0.03 -35.61 -5.65
CA GLN A 20 -0.26 -34.28 -5.16
C GLN A 20 -0.94 -34.42 -3.79
N VAL A 21 -0.28 -33.92 -2.74
CA VAL A 21 -0.83 -33.97 -1.39
C VAL A 21 -1.88 -32.87 -1.31
N ASN A 22 -3.14 -33.25 -1.23
CA ASN A 22 -4.23 -32.32 -1.01
C ASN A 22 -4.20 -31.82 0.43
N TYR A 23 -4.23 -30.50 0.63
CA TYR A 23 -4.24 -29.90 1.94
C TYR A 23 -5.61 -30.11 2.60
N THR A 24 -5.61 -30.44 3.89
CA THR A 24 -6.81 -30.48 4.71
C THR A 24 -6.61 -29.59 5.91
N ALA A 25 -7.50 -28.61 6.10
CA ALA A 25 -7.43 -27.68 7.22
C ALA A 25 -7.72 -28.40 8.55
N ASN A 26 -6.93 -28.07 9.56
CA ASN A 26 -7.15 -28.51 10.94
C ASN A 26 -7.12 -27.27 11.85
N ASP A 27 -7.95 -27.24 12.86
CA ASP A 27 -7.92 -26.19 13.88
C ASP A 27 -7.15 -26.71 15.13
N PRO A 28 -6.13 -25.99 15.67
CA PRO A 28 -5.67 -24.66 15.27
C PRO A 28 -4.71 -24.67 14.07
N GLN A 29 -4.78 -23.64 13.26
CA GLN A 29 -3.88 -23.48 12.10
C GLN A 29 -2.65 -22.63 12.44
N GLY A 30 -1.48 -23.10 12.01
CA GLY A 30 -0.28 -22.28 11.95
C GLY A 30 -0.35 -21.30 10.79
N SER A 31 -0.40 -20.00 11.08
CA SER A 31 -0.31 -18.98 10.02
C SER A 31 1.15 -18.69 9.68
N PRO A 32 1.50 -18.52 8.40
CA PRO A 32 2.83 -18.05 8.03
C PRO A 32 3.11 -16.69 8.71
N THR A 33 4.36 -16.47 9.14
CA THR A 33 4.75 -15.16 9.68
C THR A 33 5.12 -14.23 8.53
N TYR A 34 4.42 -13.10 8.39
CA TYR A 34 4.77 -12.09 7.41
C TYR A 34 6.02 -11.32 7.88
N THR A 35 7.11 -11.42 7.12
CA THR A 35 8.41 -10.85 7.50
C THR A 35 8.88 -9.71 6.60
N ASN A 36 8.19 -9.45 5.50
CA ASN A 36 8.53 -8.38 4.57
C ASN A 36 8.34 -6.99 5.21
N PHE A 37 8.76 -5.96 4.49
CA PHE A 37 8.51 -4.58 4.87
C PHE A 37 7.02 -4.26 4.72
N PHE A 38 6.57 -3.23 5.43
CA PHE A 38 5.25 -2.66 5.23
C PHE A 38 5.04 -2.26 3.76
N LEU A 39 3.92 -2.67 3.17
CA LEU A 39 3.62 -2.33 1.79
C LEU A 39 2.60 -1.20 1.69
N PHE A 40 2.98 -0.21 0.91
CA PHE A 40 2.19 0.94 0.52
C PHE A 40 1.30 0.52 -0.65
N GLY A 41 0.06 0.17 -0.36
CA GLY A 41 -0.89 -0.35 -1.33
C GLY A 41 -1.87 0.71 -1.85
N SER A 42 -2.50 0.41 -2.99
CA SER A 42 -3.65 1.16 -3.50
C SER A 42 -4.62 0.25 -4.26
N ASN A 43 -5.91 0.58 -4.15
CA ASN A 43 -6.92 0.05 -5.05
C ASN A 43 -6.80 0.72 -6.41
N MET A 44 -6.89 -0.06 -7.50
CA MET A 44 -6.65 0.43 -8.87
C MET A 44 -7.72 1.44 -9.33
N GLY A 45 -8.99 1.19 -9.02
CA GLY A 45 -10.11 1.99 -9.49
C GLY A 45 -10.45 1.76 -10.97
N TYR A 46 -11.51 2.41 -11.42
CA TYR A 46 -11.92 2.46 -12.83
C TYR A 46 -12.19 3.92 -13.23
N TYR A 47 -11.52 4.40 -14.26
CA TYR A 47 -11.54 5.81 -14.67
C TYR A 47 -12.03 6.00 -16.12
N GLY A 48 -12.71 5.00 -16.65
CA GLY A 48 -13.22 4.99 -18.03
C GLY A 48 -12.30 4.25 -19.00
N THR A 49 -12.78 4.09 -20.24
CA THR A 49 -12.15 3.25 -21.27
C THR A 49 -10.82 3.78 -21.82
N SER A 50 -10.47 5.03 -21.49
CA SER A 50 -9.17 5.61 -21.86
C SER A 50 -8.01 5.13 -20.98
N TRP A 51 -8.32 4.45 -19.87
CA TRP A 51 -7.36 3.92 -18.93
C TRP A 51 -7.41 2.40 -18.96
N ASP A 52 -6.25 1.77 -19.12
CA ASP A 52 -6.07 0.34 -18.90
C ASP A 52 -5.28 0.10 -17.61
N ASP A 53 -5.28 -1.13 -17.14
CA ASP A 53 -4.61 -1.50 -15.90
C ASP A 53 -3.08 -1.28 -15.97
N GLY A 54 -2.47 -1.36 -17.15
CA GLY A 54 -1.04 -1.11 -17.35
C GLY A 54 -0.69 0.35 -17.12
N THR A 55 -1.46 1.24 -17.73
CA THR A 55 -1.30 2.70 -17.60
C THR A 55 -1.55 3.15 -16.15
N ILE A 56 -2.57 2.59 -15.50
CA ILE A 56 -2.85 2.86 -14.08
C ILE A 56 -1.69 2.37 -13.21
N ALA A 57 -1.14 1.18 -13.49
CA ALA A 57 0.02 0.67 -12.78
C ALA A 57 1.27 1.56 -12.94
N ASP A 58 1.49 2.06 -14.15
CA ASP A 58 2.60 2.98 -14.43
C ASP A 58 2.52 4.24 -13.56
N ILE A 59 1.34 4.87 -13.46
CA ILE A 59 1.19 6.06 -12.60
C ILE A 59 1.16 5.71 -11.11
N ALA A 60 0.75 4.50 -10.74
CA ALA A 60 0.78 4.06 -9.35
C ALA A 60 2.22 3.86 -8.84
N ALA A 61 2.98 2.98 -9.46
CA ALA A 61 4.34 2.63 -9.01
C ALA A 61 5.43 3.57 -9.54
N GLY A 62 5.26 4.07 -10.75
CA GLY A 62 6.27 4.73 -11.57
C GLY A 62 6.85 3.77 -12.61
N ASN A 63 7.11 4.31 -13.79
CA ASN A 63 7.72 3.59 -14.90
C ASN A 63 8.80 4.46 -15.57
N THR A 64 10.05 4.16 -15.28
CA THR A 64 11.18 4.94 -15.81
C THR A 64 11.35 4.79 -17.31
N ALA A 65 10.88 3.68 -17.90
CA ALA A 65 10.96 3.45 -19.34
C ALA A 65 10.12 4.45 -20.15
N VAL A 66 9.03 4.94 -19.54
CA VAL A 66 8.12 5.95 -20.14
C VAL A 66 8.14 7.28 -19.37
N GLY A 67 9.13 7.49 -18.49
CA GLY A 67 9.35 8.75 -17.79
C GLY A 67 8.35 9.09 -16.68
N VAL A 68 7.59 8.11 -16.20
CA VAL A 68 6.56 8.29 -15.15
C VAL A 68 7.17 8.11 -13.77
N LYS A 69 7.00 9.12 -12.88
CA LYS A 69 7.53 9.07 -11.51
C LYS A 69 6.72 8.19 -10.57
N GLY A 70 5.42 8.01 -10.83
CA GLY A 70 4.48 7.25 -10.01
C GLY A 70 4.16 7.87 -8.65
N ALA A 71 3.13 7.36 -8.01
CA ALA A 71 2.69 7.80 -6.69
C ALA A 71 3.42 7.10 -5.52
N GLY A 72 4.34 6.17 -5.80
CA GLY A 72 5.06 5.44 -4.76
C GLY A 72 4.36 4.18 -4.26
N VAL A 73 3.34 3.70 -4.97
CA VAL A 73 2.64 2.45 -4.66
C VAL A 73 3.57 1.25 -4.82
N LYS A 74 3.52 0.31 -3.88
CA LYS A 74 4.36 -0.90 -3.83
C LYS A 74 3.56 -2.19 -3.95
N SER A 75 2.24 -2.11 -3.86
CA SER A 75 1.33 -3.22 -4.07
C SER A 75 -0.02 -2.71 -4.57
N VAL A 76 -0.73 -3.53 -5.33
CA VAL A 76 -2.09 -3.24 -5.81
C VAL A 76 -3.03 -4.36 -5.47
N ARG A 77 -4.34 -4.05 -5.46
CA ARG A 77 -5.42 -4.98 -5.15
C ARG A 77 -6.31 -5.18 -6.37
N PRO A 78 -5.89 -5.99 -7.36
CA PRO A 78 -6.74 -6.33 -8.49
C PRO A 78 -7.77 -7.39 -8.15
N SER A 79 -8.84 -7.45 -8.95
CA SER A 79 -9.83 -8.53 -8.91
C SER A 79 -9.61 -9.52 -10.06
N LEU A 80 -9.92 -10.78 -9.80
CA LEU A 80 -9.93 -11.85 -10.80
C LEU A 80 -11.29 -12.55 -10.78
N TYR A 81 -12.29 -11.96 -11.43
CA TYR A 81 -13.64 -12.51 -11.49
C TYR A 81 -13.72 -13.74 -12.39
N GLU A 82 -14.47 -14.75 -11.97
CA GLU A 82 -14.63 -16.02 -12.65
C GLU A 82 -15.13 -15.88 -14.09
N ASP A 83 -16.19 -15.13 -14.32
CA ASP A 83 -16.79 -14.97 -15.65
C ASP A 83 -15.84 -14.36 -16.67
N PHE A 84 -15.03 -13.40 -16.23
CA PHE A 84 -14.00 -12.79 -17.06
C PHE A 84 -12.93 -13.82 -17.45
N LEU A 85 -12.47 -14.63 -16.50
CA LEU A 85 -11.44 -15.65 -16.73
C LEU A 85 -11.98 -16.82 -17.56
N GLU A 86 -13.21 -17.26 -17.34
CA GLU A 86 -13.84 -18.31 -18.15
C GLU A 86 -14.12 -17.84 -19.59
N THR A 87 -14.48 -16.56 -19.77
CA THR A 87 -14.77 -16.00 -21.08
C THR A 87 -13.51 -15.80 -21.93
N TRP A 88 -12.44 -15.28 -21.32
CA TRP A 88 -11.24 -14.82 -22.03
C TRP A 88 -10.01 -15.71 -21.81
N GLY A 89 -10.12 -16.73 -20.96
CA GLY A 89 -9.04 -17.62 -20.56
C GLY A 89 -8.34 -17.16 -19.27
N TYR A 90 -7.96 -18.12 -18.46
CA TYR A 90 -7.33 -17.87 -17.16
C TYR A 90 -5.99 -17.14 -17.25
N ASN A 91 -5.32 -17.17 -18.40
CA ASN A 91 -4.04 -16.50 -18.64
C ASN A 91 -4.20 -15.02 -19.08
N ILE A 92 -5.42 -14.53 -19.29
CA ILE A 92 -5.68 -13.21 -19.90
C ILE A 92 -4.99 -12.04 -19.20
N ARG A 93 -4.75 -12.14 -17.90
CA ARG A 93 -4.10 -11.07 -17.12
C ARG A 93 -2.65 -11.38 -16.71
N VAL A 94 -2.04 -12.44 -17.21
CA VAL A 94 -0.67 -12.82 -16.84
C VAL A 94 0.32 -11.73 -17.20
N ASP A 95 0.22 -11.16 -18.40
CA ASP A 95 1.10 -10.06 -18.83
C ASP A 95 0.92 -8.82 -17.95
N GLN A 96 -0.31 -8.56 -17.51
CA GLN A 96 -0.62 -7.48 -16.56
C GLN A 96 0.06 -7.69 -15.21
N PHE A 97 0.01 -8.90 -14.64
CA PHE A 97 0.66 -9.21 -13.37
C PHE A 97 2.19 -9.19 -13.50
N ASN A 98 2.73 -9.63 -14.64
CA ASN A 98 4.14 -9.50 -14.96
C ASN A 98 4.55 -8.02 -15.06
N HIS A 99 3.69 -7.18 -15.62
CA HIS A 99 3.91 -5.74 -15.67
C HIS A 99 3.97 -5.13 -14.26
N TYR A 100 3.04 -5.47 -13.35
CA TYR A 100 3.11 -5.05 -11.95
C TYR A 100 4.45 -5.41 -11.30
N ALA A 101 4.89 -6.66 -11.48
CA ALA A 101 6.18 -7.13 -10.96
C ALA A 101 7.36 -6.35 -11.56
N SER A 102 7.33 -6.04 -12.86
CA SER A 102 8.37 -5.27 -13.55
C SER A 102 8.50 -3.84 -13.03
N LEU A 103 7.41 -3.27 -12.50
CA LEU A 103 7.38 -1.96 -11.85
C LEU A 103 7.83 -2.01 -10.38
N GLY A 104 8.18 -3.19 -9.87
CA GLY A 104 8.61 -3.40 -8.48
C GLY A 104 7.46 -3.54 -7.47
N MET A 105 6.24 -3.75 -7.94
CA MET A 105 5.14 -4.14 -7.07
C MET A 105 5.30 -5.59 -6.63
N GLN A 106 4.95 -5.89 -5.38
CA GLN A 106 5.16 -7.22 -4.79
C GLN A 106 4.06 -7.56 -3.79
N ASP A 107 3.98 -8.86 -3.44
CA ASP A 107 3.04 -9.38 -2.45
C ASP A 107 1.61 -8.88 -2.66
N LEU A 108 1.13 -8.93 -3.92
CA LEU A 108 -0.18 -8.42 -4.30
C LEU A 108 -1.28 -9.06 -3.46
N THR A 109 -2.33 -8.28 -3.18
CA THR A 109 -3.58 -8.76 -2.61
C THR A 109 -4.61 -8.87 -3.72
N VAL A 110 -5.07 -10.08 -4.02
CA VAL A 110 -6.06 -10.33 -5.08
C VAL A 110 -7.36 -10.79 -4.45
N PHE A 111 -8.48 -10.19 -4.81
CA PHE A 111 -9.76 -10.71 -4.38
C PHE A 111 -10.45 -11.54 -5.46
N LEU A 112 -10.98 -12.68 -5.03
CA LEU A 112 -11.77 -13.61 -5.82
C LEU A 112 -13.25 -13.24 -5.64
N GLY A 113 -13.92 -13.00 -6.75
CA GLY A 113 -15.29 -12.50 -6.74
C GLY A 113 -16.35 -13.58 -6.65
N THR A 114 -17.59 -13.12 -6.62
CA THR A 114 -18.79 -13.96 -6.75
C THR A 114 -18.95 -14.47 -8.18
N PRO A 115 -19.67 -15.59 -8.41
CA PRO A 115 -19.92 -16.09 -9.76
C PRO A 115 -20.83 -15.14 -10.54
N VAL A 116 -20.52 -14.93 -11.81
CA VAL A 116 -21.37 -14.20 -12.73
C VAL A 116 -22.04 -15.16 -13.72
N SER A 117 -21.38 -16.27 -14.07
CA SER A 117 -21.95 -17.32 -14.91
C SER A 117 -23.24 -17.88 -14.31
N ALA A 118 -24.32 -17.84 -15.06
CA ALA A 118 -25.61 -18.42 -14.64
C ALA A 118 -25.52 -19.93 -14.35
N ALA A 119 -24.59 -20.64 -14.98
CA ALA A 119 -24.37 -22.07 -14.77
C ALA A 119 -23.70 -22.37 -13.42
N HIS A 120 -22.87 -21.45 -12.92
CA HIS A 120 -22.11 -21.65 -11.68
C HIS A 120 -22.72 -20.95 -10.47
N LYS A 121 -23.76 -20.15 -10.67
CA LYS A 121 -24.42 -19.37 -9.64
C LYS A 121 -25.41 -20.23 -8.85
N ASP A 122 -25.40 -20.09 -7.52
CA ASP A 122 -26.42 -20.65 -6.67
C ASP A 122 -27.76 -19.91 -6.90
N ASN A 123 -28.78 -20.66 -7.35
CA ASN A 123 -30.11 -20.13 -7.64
C ASN A 123 -31.06 -20.24 -6.44
N ASN A 124 -30.61 -20.70 -5.27
CA ASN A 124 -31.43 -20.79 -4.09
C ASN A 124 -31.74 -19.40 -3.54
N THR A 125 -32.99 -19.19 -3.18
CA THR A 125 -33.41 -18.00 -2.43
C THR A 125 -33.57 -18.40 -0.97
N TYR A 126 -32.69 -17.92 -0.13
CA TYR A 126 -32.69 -18.22 1.31
C TYR A 126 -33.73 -17.38 2.05
N GLY A 127 -34.16 -17.91 3.22
CA GLY A 127 -35.30 -17.38 3.96
C GLY A 127 -35.28 -15.86 4.17
N GLY A 128 -36.34 -15.20 3.75
CA GLY A 128 -36.54 -13.77 3.87
C GLY A 128 -36.00 -12.94 2.69
N CYS A 129 -35.15 -13.48 1.81
CA CYS A 129 -34.61 -12.75 0.67
C CYS A 129 -35.58 -12.67 -0.49
N SER A 130 -35.53 -11.58 -1.25
CA SER A 130 -36.33 -11.37 -2.47
C SER A 130 -35.62 -11.84 -3.74
N THR A 131 -34.32 -12.11 -3.65
CA THR A 131 -33.46 -12.49 -4.78
C THR A 131 -32.55 -13.65 -4.39
N PRO A 132 -32.10 -14.47 -5.37
CA PRO A 132 -31.20 -15.58 -5.12
C PRO A 132 -29.85 -15.19 -4.50
N SER A 133 -29.19 -16.20 -3.95
CA SER A 133 -27.81 -16.15 -3.49
C SER A 133 -26.85 -15.55 -4.54
N LEU A 134 -25.79 -14.91 -4.05
CA LEU A 134 -24.69 -14.43 -4.89
C LEU A 134 -23.49 -15.38 -4.90
N LEU A 135 -23.62 -16.55 -4.27
CA LEU A 135 -22.54 -17.52 -4.12
C LEU A 135 -22.51 -18.54 -5.27
N PHE A 136 -21.51 -19.40 -5.25
CA PHE A 136 -21.36 -20.50 -6.19
C PHE A 136 -22.32 -21.64 -5.86
N ALA A 137 -22.85 -22.28 -6.89
CA ALA A 137 -23.54 -23.56 -6.75
C ALA A 137 -22.53 -24.69 -6.44
N ASN A 138 -23.04 -25.81 -5.98
CA ASN A 138 -22.28 -27.06 -5.79
C ASN A 138 -21.09 -26.99 -4.81
N MET A 139 -21.01 -25.98 -3.95
CA MET A 139 -19.89 -25.83 -3.01
C MET A 139 -19.70 -27.01 -2.04
N TYR A 140 -20.77 -27.78 -1.78
CA TYR A 140 -20.70 -28.99 -0.90
C TYR A 140 -20.36 -30.27 -1.65
N GLN A 141 -20.17 -30.24 -2.95
CA GLN A 141 -19.51 -31.34 -3.64
C GLN A 141 -18.07 -31.52 -3.10
N PRO A 142 -17.50 -32.74 -3.15
CA PRO A 142 -16.11 -32.95 -2.76
C PRO A 142 -15.18 -31.90 -3.39
N ILE A 143 -14.21 -31.42 -2.64
CA ILE A 143 -13.21 -30.46 -3.15
C ILE A 143 -12.25 -31.19 -4.11
N TRP A 144 -11.91 -32.44 -3.80
CA TRP A 144 -10.90 -33.24 -4.47
C TRP A 144 -11.54 -34.44 -5.17
N ASP A 145 -11.03 -34.80 -6.35
CA ASP A 145 -11.46 -35.99 -7.10
C ASP A 145 -10.29 -36.91 -7.52
N ASN A 146 -9.09 -36.70 -6.96
CA ASN A 146 -7.88 -37.43 -7.27
C ASN A 146 -7.38 -37.28 -8.71
N GLY A 147 -7.78 -36.25 -9.41
CA GLY A 147 -7.31 -35.94 -10.76
C GLY A 147 -8.10 -36.61 -11.88
N GLU A 148 -9.35 -37.00 -11.63
CA GLU A 148 -10.20 -37.69 -12.63
C GLU A 148 -10.38 -36.86 -13.91
N ASN A 149 -10.43 -35.54 -13.82
CA ASN A 149 -10.61 -34.62 -14.96
C ASN A 149 -9.32 -33.85 -15.33
N GLY A 150 -8.15 -34.35 -14.95
CA GLY A 150 -6.86 -33.74 -15.27
C GLY A 150 -6.46 -32.60 -14.32
N THR A 151 -7.29 -32.26 -13.34
CA THR A 151 -6.97 -31.39 -12.20
C THR A 151 -7.17 -32.15 -10.90
N PRO A 152 -6.51 -31.80 -9.79
CA PRO A 152 -6.72 -32.48 -8.51
C PRO A 152 -8.06 -32.13 -7.86
N VAL A 153 -8.72 -31.06 -8.29
CA VAL A 153 -10.00 -30.60 -7.79
C VAL A 153 -11.17 -31.13 -8.61
N ASN A 154 -12.29 -31.35 -7.94
CA ASN A 154 -13.51 -31.82 -8.56
C ASN A 154 -14.17 -30.73 -9.43
N ASP A 155 -14.32 -30.98 -10.72
CA ASP A 155 -14.92 -30.04 -11.68
C ASP A 155 -16.38 -29.69 -11.35
N ASN A 156 -17.08 -30.55 -10.61
CA ASN A 156 -18.43 -30.28 -10.14
C ASN A 156 -18.47 -29.31 -8.94
N ASN A 157 -17.33 -29.05 -8.28
CA ASN A 157 -17.19 -27.99 -7.31
C ASN A 157 -16.66 -26.74 -8.03
N TYR A 158 -17.56 -25.94 -8.59
CA TYR A 158 -17.22 -24.82 -9.45
C TYR A 158 -16.26 -23.81 -8.79
N PHE A 159 -16.44 -23.55 -7.51
CA PHE A 159 -15.55 -22.63 -6.79
C PHE A 159 -14.15 -23.23 -6.61
N ALA A 160 -14.04 -24.51 -6.28
CA ALA A 160 -12.73 -25.17 -6.14
C ALA A 160 -11.95 -25.15 -7.46
N LEU A 161 -12.61 -25.43 -8.58
CA LEU A 161 -12.01 -25.39 -9.92
C LEU A 161 -11.54 -23.96 -10.29
N TYR A 162 -12.38 -22.97 -10.07
CA TYR A 162 -12.04 -21.57 -10.30
C TYR A 162 -10.83 -21.12 -9.46
N VAL A 163 -10.83 -21.43 -8.16
CA VAL A 163 -9.70 -21.09 -7.27
C VAL A 163 -8.43 -21.80 -7.72
N TYR A 164 -8.50 -23.10 -8.04
CA TYR A 164 -7.35 -23.87 -8.47
C TYR A 164 -6.70 -23.31 -9.74
N LYS A 165 -7.50 -23.06 -10.77
CA LYS A 165 -7.03 -22.49 -12.05
C LYS A 165 -6.41 -21.11 -11.83
N THR A 166 -7.09 -20.24 -11.07
CA THR A 166 -6.65 -18.87 -10.81
C THR A 166 -5.34 -18.84 -10.02
N VAL A 167 -5.29 -19.54 -8.90
CA VAL A 167 -4.09 -19.54 -8.04
C VAL A 167 -2.90 -20.18 -8.76
N SER A 168 -3.12 -21.27 -9.50
CA SER A 168 -2.05 -21.92 -10.30
C SER A 168 -1.43 -20.95 -11.29
N MET A 169 -2.22 -20.02 -11.84
CA MET A 169 -1.77 -19.04 -12.84
C MET A 169 -1.06 -17.83 -12.22
N TYR A 170 -1.57 -17.29 -11.09
CA TYR A 170 -1.18 -15.98 -10.55
C TYR A 170 -0.38 -16.02 -9.24
N LYS A 171 -0.08 -17.20 -8.68
CA LYS A 171 0.60 -17.36 -7.39
C LYS A 171 1.99 -16.70 -7.29
N ASN A 172 2.69 -16.52 -8.39
CA ASN A 172 4.05 -15.97 -8.37
C ASN A 172 4.09 -14.48 -8.01
N GLN A 173 3.02 -13.72 -8.27
CA GLN A 173 2.90 -12.30 -7.98
C GLN A 173 1.95 -12.01 -6.82
N THR A 174 1.07 -12.97 -6.49
CA THR A 174 0.03 -12.81 -5.48
C THR A 174 0.45 -13.47 -4.17
N LYS A 175 0.38 -12.74 -3.08
CA LYS A 175 0.70 -13.24 -1.75
C LYS A 175 -0.53 -13.40 -0.87
N PHE A 176 -1.52 -12.53 -1.05
CA PHE A 176 -2.76 -12.51 -0.28
C PHE A 176 -3.96 -12.74 -1.20
N TRP A 177 -4.81 -13.67 -0.81
CA TRP A 177 -6.04 -14.02 -1.51
C TRP A 177 -7.24 -13.70 -0.64
N GLU A 178 -8.01 -12.71 -1.04
CA GLU A 178 -9.26 -12.34 -0.38
C GLU A 178 -10.44 -13.06 -1.03
N ILE A 179 -11.35 -13.53 -0.19
CA ILE A 179 -12.50 -14.31 -0.62
C ILE A 179 -13.76 -13.46 -0.54
N ILE A 180 -14.24 -13.00 -1.67
CA ILE A 180 -15.35 -12.05 -1.87
C ILE A 180 -15.03 -10.69 -1.22
N ASN A 181 -15.41 -9.59 -1.90
CA ASN A 181 -15.29 -8.25 -1.34
C ASN A 181 -16.45 -7.95 -0.39
N GLU A 182 -16.14 -7.52 0.83
CA GLU A 182 -17.12 -7.10 1.86
C GLU A 182 -18.27 -8.12 2.06
N PRO A 183 -17.94 -9.38 2.44
CA PRO A 183 -18.97 -10.41 2.63
C PRO A 183 -19.94 -10.07 3.76
N ASP A 184 -19.55 -9.17 4.64
CA ASP A 184 -20.30 -8.67 5.78
C ASP A 184 -21.09 -7.38 5.50
N GLN A 185 -21.17 -6.93 4.24
CA GLN A 185 -21.93 -5.74 3.89
C GLN A 185 -23.36 -5.88 4.34
N ASP A 186 -23.75 -5.02 5.30
CA ASP A 186 -25.03 -5.10 6.01
C ASP A 186 -26.06 -4.12 5.44
N GLY A 187 -27.23 -4.64 5.08
CA GLY A 187 -28.34 -3.82 4.64
C GLY A 187 -29.11 -3.12 5.77
N GLY A 188 -28.93 -3.57 7.03
CA GLY A 188 -29.73 -3.14 8.19
C GLY A 188 -28.96 -2.39 9.28
N ALA A 189 -27.65 -2.26 9.17
CA ALA A 189 -26.75 -1.70 10.19
C ALA A 189 -26.69 -2.49 11.51
N ASP A 190 -27.04 -3.78 11.51
CA ASP A 190 -26.98 -4.65 12.69
C ASP A 190 -25.55 -5.08 13.03
N GLY A 191 -24.67 -5.13 12.03
CA GLY A 191 -23.23 -5.36 12.19
C GLY A 191 -22.51 -4.32 13.06
N TRP A 192 -23.02 -3.09 13.09
CA TRP A 192 -22.48 -2.01 13.93
C TRP A 192 -22.92 -2.05 15.40
N LYS A 193 -23.95 -2.81 15.70
CA LYS A 193 -24.50 -2.85 17.05
C LYS A 193 -23.51 -3.46 18.05
N ALA A 194 -23.40 -2.81 19.20
CA ALA A 194 -22.62 -3.35 20.31
C ALA A 194 -23.24 -4.62 20.89
N ALA A 195 -22.43 -5.47 21.48
CA ALA A 195 -22.91 -6.62 22.26
C ALA A 195 -23.93 -6.17 23.32
N GLY A 196 -24.97 -6.99 23.55
CA GLY A 196 -26.09 -6.66 24.43
C GLY A 196 -27.21 -5.82 23.79
N THR A 197 -27.00 -5.30 22.58
CA THR A 197 -28.03 -4.57 21.81
C THR A 197 -28.86 -5.55 21.01
N ALA A 198 -30.19 -5.41 21.01
CA ALA A 198 -31.07 -6.30 20.26
C ALA A 198 -30.71 -6.37 18.77
N GLY A 199 -30.55 -7.57 18.23
CA GLY A 199 -30.20 -7.84 16.85
C GLY A 199 -28.70 -7.71 16.52
N ASN A 200 -27.81 -7.46 17.50
CA ASN A 200 -26.37 -7.40 17.27
C ASN A 200 -25.82 -8.76 16.78
N TRP A 201 -24.77 -8.71 15.95
CA TRP A 201 -24.16 -9.93 15.42
C TRP A 201 -23.18 -10.63 16.36
N PHE A 202 -22.77 -10.03 17.47
CA PHE A 202 -21.96 -10.71 18.49
C PHE A 202 -22.72 -11.86 19.20
N GLU A 203 -24.04 -11.76 19.27
CA GLU A 203 -24.90 -12.71 19.95
C GLU A 203 -25.84 -13.44 18.98
N ASN A 204 -26.09 -12.85 17.81
CA ASN A 204 -26.95 -13.39 16.77
C ASN A 204 -26.15 -13.71 15.51
N THR A 205 -26.61 -14.67 14.73
CA THR A 205 -26.07 -14.92 13.40
C THR A 205 -26.89 -14.07 12.41
N PRO A 206 -26.23 -13.28 11.53
CA PRO A 206 -26.94 -12.51 10.52
C PRO A 206 -27.80 -13.39 9.63
N THR A 207 -28.96 -12.90 9.29
CA THR A 207 -29.84 -13.56 8.30
C THR A 207 -29.23 -13.45 6.90
N PRO A 208 -29.57 -14.34 5.97
CA PRO A 208 -29.08 -14.25 4.59
C PRO A 208 -29.29 -12.90 3.91
N CYS A 209 -30.38 -12.22 4.26
CA CYS A 209 -30.75 -10.96 3.59
C CYS A 209 -30.09 -9.73 4.20
N GLU A 210 -29.59 -9.81 5.42
CA GLU A 210 -28.73 -8.79 6.00
C GLU A 210 -27.39 -8.76 5.28
N LEU A 211 -26.86 -9.92 4.87
CA LEU A 211 -25.59 -10.05 4.13
C LEU A 211 -25.80 -9.78 2.63
N ILE A 212 -25.91 -8.53 2.25
CA ILE A 212 -26.33 -8.13 0.89
C ILE A 212 -25.37 -8.56 -0.22
N ASN A 213 -24.08 -8.77 0.08
CA ASN A 213 -23.08 -9.27 -0.87
C ASN A 213 -23.00 -10.81 -0.92
N LEU A 214 -23.74 -11.51 -0.06
CA LEU A 214 -23.81 -12.98 -0.06
C LEU A 214 -25.23 -13.47 -0.41
N ARG A 215 -26.25 -12.91 0.23
CA ARG A 215 -27.65 -13.35 0.20
C ARG A 215 -27.78 -14.85 0.51
N ALA A 216 -26.96 -15.30 1.45
CA ALA A 216 -26.82 -16.70 1.85
C ALA A 216 -26.48 -16.79 3.34
N PRO A 217 -26.77 -17.92 4.00
CA PRO A 217 -26.35 -18.15 5.37
C PRO A 217 -24.83 -18.08 5.53
N VAL A 218 -24.35 -17.60 6.67
CA VAL A 218 -22.91 -17.42 6.95
C VAL A 218 -22.09 -18.70 6.79
N TYR A 219 -22.66 -19.87 7.10
CA TYR A 219 -21.96 -21.15 6.93
C TYR A 219 -21.63 -21.47 5.47
N GLN A 220 -22.36 -20.94 4.50
CA GLN A 220 -22.03 -21.00 3.09
C GLN A 220 -20.77 -20.20 2.77
N TYR A 221 -20.60 -19.03 3.39
CA TYR A 221 -19.39 -18.25 3.25
C TYR A 221 -18.18 -18.92 3.94
N ILE A 222 -18.40 -19.55 5.11
CA ILE A 222 -17.37 -20.36 5.77
C ILE A 222 -16.97 -21.54 4.85
N ARG A 223 -17.92 -22.13 4.12
CA ARG A 223 -17.61 -23.17 3.12
C ARG A 223 -16.74 -22.66 1.99
N LEU A 224 -16.99 -21.44 1.49
CA LEU A 224 -16.10 -20.79 0.50
C LEU A 224 -14.70 -20.58 1.07
N LEU A 225 -14.59 -20.06 2.29
CA LEU A 225 -13.28 -19.90 2.96
C LEU A 225 -12.53 -21.23 3.05
N ARG A 226 -13.23 -22.33 3.43
CA ARG A 226 -12.63 -23.67 3.50
C ARG A 226 -12.12 -24.15 2.15
N ILE A 227 -12.94 -24.06 1.11
CA ILE A 227 -12.55 -24.47 -0.25
C ILE A 227 -11.32 -23.67 -0.70
N ALA A 228 -11.38 -22.34 -0.59
CA ALA A 228 -10.27 -21.49 -0.95
C ALA A 228 -9.00 -21.83 -0.17
N TYR A 229 -9.11 -22.00 1.15
CA TYR A 229 -7.98 -22.30 2.02
C TYR A 229 -7.30 -23.62 1.63
N GLU A 230 -8.06 -24.71 1.52
CA GLU A 230 -7.53 -26.02 1.18
C GLU A 230 -6.88 -26.03 -0.22
N VAL A 231 -7.52 -25.40 -1.21
CA VAL A 231 -7.00 -25.33 -2.58
C VAL A 231 -5.77 -24.42 -2.66
N ILE A 232 -5.83 -23.22 -2.12
CA ILE A 232 -4.69 -22.27 -2.15
C ILE A 232 -3.48 -22.86 -1.44
N LYS A 233 -3.66 -23.43 -0.23
CA LYS A 233 -2.55 -24.02 0.53
C LYS A 233 -1.95 -25.26 -0.16
N THR A 234 -2.73 -26.00 -0.96
CA THR A 234 -2.22 -27.09 -1.78
C THR A 234 -1.36 -26.57 -2.94
N VAL A 235 -1.79 -25.47 -3.58
CA VAL A 235 -1.08 -24.88 -4.75
C VAL A 235 0.11 -24.00 -4.32
N ASP A 236 -0.05 -23.23 -3.25
CA ASP A 236 0.97 -22.37 -2.65
C ASP A 236 0.84 -22.35 -1.12
N PRO A 237 1.58 -23.21 -0.40
CA PRO A 237 1.54 -23.24 1.07
C PRO A 237 1.98 -21.95 1.74
N THR A 238 2.68 -21.08 1.02
CA THR A 238 3.21 -19.81 1.57
C THR A 238 2.26 -18.64 1.41
N ALA A 239 1.21 -18.77 0.61
CA ALA A 239 0.20 -17.74 0.41
C ALA A 239 -0.68 -17.55 1.66
N TYR A 240 -1.27 -16.37 1.77
CA TYR A 240 -2.23 -16.03 2.81
C TYR A 240 -3.64 -16.05 2.23
N VAL A 241 -4.57 -16.63 2.97
CA VAL A 241 -6.01 -16.57 2.69
C VAL A 241 -6.64 -15.62 3.69
N ALA A 242 -7.49 -14.72 3.22
CA ALA A 242 -8.20 -13.75 4.05
C ALA A 242 -9.69 -13.70 3.72
N PRO A 243 -10.57 -13.44 4.69
CA PRO A 243 -11.90 -12.91 4.41
C PRO A 243 -11.76 -11.59 3.64
N GLY A 244 -12.71 -11.27 2.78
CA GLY A 244 -12.59 -10.16 1.84
C GLY A 244 -12.94 -8.81 2.41
N GLY A 245 -12.04 -8.15 3.13
CA GLY A 245 -12.19 -6.77 3.56
C GLY A 245 -13.36 -6.54 4.53
N LEU A 246 -13.29 -7.08 5.74
CA LEU A 246 -14.37 -6.96 6.72
C LEU A 246 -14.50 -5.53 7.25
N GLY A 247 -15.74 -5.02 7.28
CA GLY A 247 -16.11 -3.77 7.95
C GLY A 247 -16.47 -3.96 9.42
N TYR A 248 -17.00 -5.14 9.79
CA TYR A 248 -17.61 -5.39 11.09
C TYR A 248 -16.87 -6.46 11.89
N SER A 249 -16.33 -6.08 13.04
CA SER A 249 -15.71 -7.04 13.97
C SER A 249 -16.71 -8.07 14.51
N SER A 250 -18.00 -7.73 14.56
CA SER A 250 -19.08 -8.65 14.90
C SER A 250 -19.22 -9.78 13.88
N PHE A 251 -18.96 -9.54 12.59
CA PHE A 251 -18.97 -10.61 11.59
C PHE A 251 -17.77 -11.54 11.76
N LEU A 252 -16.60 -11.03 12.14
CA LEU A 252 -15.48 -11.89 12.53
C LEU A 252 -15.88 -12.80 13.71
N ASP A 253 -16.59 -12.28 14.72
CA ASP A 253 -17.12 -13.09 15.82
C ASP A 253 -18.03 -14.21 15.29
N VAL A 254 -18.91 -13.89 14.32
CA VAL A 254 -19.78 -14.90 13.67
C VAL A 254 -18.94 -15.99 12.99
N LEU A 255 -17.89 -15.64 12.25
CA LEU A 255 -17.01 -16.62 11.59
C LEU A 255 -16.30 -17.52 12.59
N LEU A 256 -15.83 -16.96 13.72
CA LEU A 256 -15.07 -17.70 14.72
C LEU A 256 -15.92 -18.60 15.64
N ARG A 257 -17.23 -18.48 15.61
CA ARG A 257 -18.13 -19.35 16.39
C ARG A 257 -18.87 -20.40 15.55
N ASN A 258 -18.98 -20.22 14.23
CA ASN A 258 -19.69 -21.12 13.33
C ASN A 258 -18.73 -21.97 12.48
N THR A 259 -19.27 -23.09 11.96
CA THR A 259 -18.59 -24.00 11.01
C THR A 259 -19.21 -23.88 9.62
N ASP A 260 -18.69 -24.66 8.65
CA ASP A 260 -19.30 -24.81 7.31
C ASP A 260 -20.39 -25.89 7.24
N ASN A 261 -20.99 -26.26 8.37
CA ASN A 261 -22.10 -27.22 8.39
C ASN A 261 -23.32 -26.65 7.63
N PRO A 262 -23.77 -27.30 6.53
CA PRO A 262 -24.84 -26.79 5.67
C PRO A 262 -26.20 -26.72 6.32
N THR A 263 -26.37 -27.36 7.47
CA THR A 263 -27.67 -27.40 8.18
C THR A 263 -27.91 -26.10 8.94
N ASP A 264 -26.93 -25.67 9.75
CA ASP A 264 -27.10 -24.55 10.67
C ASP A 264 -25.78 -23.87 11.12
N GLY A 265 -24.64 -24.29 10.58
CA GLY A 265 -23.33 -23.81 10.99
C GLY A 265 -22.82 -24.34 12.32
N SER A 266 -23.50 -25.32 12.94
CA SER A 266 -23.08 -25.90 14.23
C SER A 266 -21.88 -26.84 14.09
N VAL A 267 -21.16 -27.04 15.19
CA VAL A 267 -20.07 -28.03 15.28
C VAL A 267 -20.62 -29.44 15.30
N THR A 268 -20.19 -30.31 14.41
CA THR A 268 -20.50 -31.74 14.37
C THR A 268 -19.24 -32.56 14.09
N ALA A 269 -19.35 -33.88 14.10
CA ALA A 269 -18.23 -34.77 13.77
C ALA A 269 -17.74 -34.54 12.31
N ASP A 270 -18.65 -34.28 11.38
CA ASP A 270 -18.33 -34.02 9.97
C ASP A 270 -17.86 -32.58 9.70
N TYR A 271 -18.22 -31.66 10.59
CA TYR A 271 -17.86 -30.23 10.51
C TYR A 271 -17.26 -29.75 11.84
N PRO A 272 -16.06 -30.24 12.23
CA PRO A 272 -15.47 -29.96 13.53
C PRO A 272 -14.82 -28.58 13.62
N ASN A 273 -14.37 -28.02 12.49
CA ASN A 273 -13.58 -26.81 12.46
C ASN A 273 -14.44 -25.57 12.22
N LYS A 274 -14.20 -24.53 13.02
CA LYS A 274 -14.84 -23.22 12.87
C LYS A 274 -14.15 -22.40 11.79
N GLY A 275 -14.77 -21.31 11.34
CA GLY A 275 -14.29 -20.47 10.26
C GLY A 275 -12.86 -19.95 10.43
N GLY A 276 -12.40 -19.77 11.68
CA GLY A 276 -11.02 -19.40 12.00
C GLY A 276 -9.94 -20.36 11.50
N ALA A 277 -10.30 -21.62 11.22
CA ALA A 277 -9.38 -22.61 10.64
C ALA A 277 -9.10 -22.37 9.15
N TYR A 278 -9.86 -21.50 8.48
CA TYR A 278 -9.87 -21.38 7.03
C TYR A 278 -9.35 -20.05 6.51
N PHE A 279 -8.58 -19.30 7.31
CA PHE A 279 -7.84 -18.12 6.86
C PHE A 279 -6.59 -17.88 7.72
N ASP A 280 -5.56 -17.29 7.12
CA ASP A 280 -4.29 -16.94 7.77
C ASP A 280 -4.21 -15.47 8.16
N CYS A 281 -4.92 -14.64 7.43
CA CYS A 281 -4.85 -13.20 7.48
C CYS A 281 -6.24 -12.61 7.64
N LEU A 282 -6.35 -11.56 8.45
CA LEU A 282 -7.53 -10.70 8.44
C LEU A 282 -7.27 -9.55 7.47
N SER A 283 -8.13 -9.40 6.48
CA SER A 283 -8.29 -8.18 5.72
C SER A 283 -9.47 -7.39 6.27
N PHE A 284 -9.30 -6.08 6.46
CA PHE A 284 -10.39 -5.22 6.90
C PHE A 284 -10.46 -3.91 6.09
N HIS A 285 -11.66 -3.33 6.05
CA HIS A 285 -11.93 -2.01 5.51
C HIS A 285 -12.27 -1.05 6.66
N SER A 286 -11.77 0.18 6.57
CA SER A 286 -12.09 1.21 7.57
C SER A 286 -12.07 2.59 6.94
N TYR A 287 -13.24 3.21 6.91
CA TYR A 287 -13.40 4.60 6.49
C TYR A 287 -13.80 5.44 7.71
N PRO A 288 -12.86 6.20 8.31
CA PRO A 288 -13.08 6.93 9.55
C PRO A 288 -14.28 7.86 9.54
N ILE A 289 -14.69 8.32 8.36
CA ILE A 289 -15.84 9.21 8.16
C ILE A 289 -17.15 8.72 8.80
N TYR A 290 -17.28 7.40 9.01
CA TYR A 290 -18.49 6.81 9.59
C TYR A 290 -18.50 6.82 11.12
N ASP A 291 -17.33 6.86 11.78
CA ASP A 291 -17.18 6.61 13.22
C ASP A 291 -16.96 7.90 14.05
N LEU A 292 -16.83 9.06 13.41
CA LEU A 292 -16.40 10.28 14.08
C LEU A 292 -17.54 11.16 14.60
N ALA A 293 -18.79 10.77 14.36
CA ALA A 293 -19.95 11.44 14.94
C ALA A 293 -20.10 11.09 16.43
N TYR A 294 -20.40 12.06 17.26
CA TYR A 294 -20.69 11.87 18.67
C TYR A 294 -21.78 12.81 19.16
N TRP A 295 -22.52 12.38 20.18
CA TRP A 295 -23.51 13.23 20.86
C TRP A 295 -22.81 14.17 21.85
N ASP A 296 -22.97 15.48 21.65
CA ASP A 296 -22.49 16.48 22.59
C ASP A 296 -23.62 16.85 23.58
N GLY A 297 -23.55 16.33 24.80
CA GLY A 297 -24.53 16.53 25.85
C GLY A 297 -24.63 17.99 26.35
N VAL A 298 -23.62 18.83 26.05
CA VAL A 298 -23.64 20.27 26.42
C VAL A 298 -24.51 21.07 25.46
N THR A 299 -24.37 20.80 24.15
CA THR A 299 -25.14 21.53 23.13
C THR A 299 -26.43 20.79 22.73
N GLY A 300 -26.61 19.53 23.12
CA GLY A 300 -27.74 18.70 22.73
C GLY A 300 -27.79 18.38 21.22
N THR A 301 -26.63 18.32 20.57
CA THR A 301 -26.51 18.11 19.11
C THR A 301 -25.47 17.03 18.79
N VAL A 302 -25.57 16.43 17.60
CA VAL A 302 -24.50 15.58 17.05
C VAL A 302 -23.37 16.47 16.56
N LYS A 303 -22.17 16.17 17.01
CA LYS A 303 -20.92 16.79 16.58
C LYS A 303 -20.00 15.76 15.95
N TYR A 304 -18.92 16.21 15.33
CA TYR A 304 -17.95 15.38 14.64
C TYR A 304 -16.54 15.73 15.09
N LYS A 305 -15.66 14.73 15.07
CA LYS A 305 -14.21 14.90 15.27
C LYS A 305 -13.52 14.88 13.91
N ARG A 306 -13.61 15.98 13.17
CA ARG A 306 -13.13 16.10 11.78
C ARG A 306 -11.71 16.66 11.72
N HIS A 307 -10.75 15.93 12.28
CA HIS A 307 -9.33 16.23 12.21
C HIS A 307 -8.51 14.96 12.09
N SER A 308 -7.30 15.05 11.56
CA SER A 308 -6.53 13.89 11.11
C SER A 308 -6.11 12.92 12.22
N ASP A 309 -5.85 13.40 13.46
CA ASP A 309 -5.58 12.47 14.57
C ASP A 309 -6.82 11.65 14.94
N ALA A 310 -8.01 12.27 15.00
CA ALA A 310 -9.23 11.51 15.26
C ALA A 310 -9.51 10.50 14.14
N CYS A 311 -9.22 10.85 12.88
CA CYS A 311 -9.34 9.90 11.77
C CYS A 311 -8.39 8.72 11.94
N ALA A 312 -7.12 8.94 12.29
CA ALA A 312 -6.15 7.89 12.53
C ALA A 312 -6.51 7.04 13.77
N ASP A 313 -6.94 7.70 14.86
CA ASP A 313 -7.41 7.00 16.07
C ASP A 313 -8.64 6.12 15.78
N SER A 314 -9.60 6.57 14.94
CA SER A 314 -10.75 5.78 14.51
C SER A 314 -10.34 4.57 13.67
N TYR A 315 -9.43 4.78 12.72
CA TYR A 315 -8.88 3.72 11.88
C TYR A 315 -8.20 2.62 12.73
N ILE A 316 -7.36 2.98 13.68
CA ILE A 316 -6.72 2.01 14.58
C ILE A 316 -7.74 1.42 15.56
N GLY A 317 -8.72 2.20 15.98
CA GLY A 317 -9.84 1.73 16.79
C GLY A 317 -10.65 0.62 16.11
N ALA A 318 -10.86 0.71 14.79
CA ALA A 318 -11.48 -0.38 14.02
C ALA A 318 -10.63 -1.66 14.07
N LYS A 319 -9.32 -1.56 13.83
CA LYS A 319 -8.40 -2.70 13.96
C LYS A 319 -8.45 -3.31 15.35
N LYS A 320 -8.47 -2.48 16.40
CA LYS A 320 -8.53 -2.96 17.78
C LYS A 320 -9.78 -3.77 18.09
N LYS A 321 -10.94 -3.40 17.55
CA LYS A 321 -12.17 -4.19 17.68
C LYS A 321 -12.00 -5.61 17.13
N PHE A 322 -11.25 -5.79 16.02
CA PHE A 322 -10.92 -7.11 15.49
C PHE A 322 -9.93 -7.86 16.40
N ASP A 323 -8.92 -7.18 16.95
CA ASP A 323 -7.98 -7.79 17.92
C ASP A 323 -8.71 -8.32 19.16
N ASP A 324 -9.69 -7.56 19.67
CA ASP A 324 -10.47 -7.95 20.84
C ASP A 324 -11.28 -9.23 20.55
N VAL A 325 -11.82 -9.37 19.32
CA VAL A 325 -12.50 -10.61 18.89
C VAL A 325 -11.49 -11.76 18.77
N PHE A 326 -10.34 -11.56 18.16
CA PHE A 326 -9.30 -12.59 18.09
C PHE A 326 -8.85 -13.04 19.48
N ALA A 327 -8.64 -12.10 20.40
CA ALA A 327 -8.27 -12.41 21.78
C ALA A 327 -9.36 -13.24 22.49
N LYS A 328 -10.65 -12.91 22.29
CA LYS A 328 -11.81 -13.66 22.82
C LYS A 328 -11.79 -15.13 22.38
N TYR A 329 -11.39 -15.41 21.14
CA TYR A 329 -11.34 -16.77 20.59
C TYR A 329 -9.95 -17.42 20.68
N GLY A 330 -8.98 -16.79 21.35
CA GLY A 330 -7.67 -17.36 21.64
C GLY A 330 -6.63 -17.22 20.53
N TYR A 331 -6.88 -16.44 19.47
CA TYR A 331 -5.90 -16.11 18.41
C TYR A 331 -4.94 -15.01 18.86
N ASN A 332 -4.29 -15.22 19.98
CA ASN A 332 -3.43 -14.26 20.69
C ASN A 332 -1.94 -14.59 20.63
N GLY A 333 -1.56 -15.60 19.83
CA GLY A 333 -0.17 -16.09 19.74
C GLY A 333 0.24 -17.05 20.86
N THR A 334 -0.65 -17.34 21.83
CA THR A 334 -0.41 -18.27 22.95
C THR A 334 -1.26 -19.53 22.80
N THR A 335 -2.57 -19.39 22.65
CA THR A 335 -3.49 -20.52 22.48
C THR A 335 -3.52 -20.96 21.02
N TYR A 336 -3.74 -20.00 20.13
CA TYR A 336 -3.66 -20.18 18.68
C TYR A 336 -2.71 -19.15 18.08
N PRO A 337 -2.11 -19.43 16.91
CA PRO A 337 -1.24 -18.49 16.21
C PRO A 337 -1.97 -17.16 15.95
N GLN A 338 -1.25 -16.05 16.13
CA GLN A 338 -1.76 -14.74 15.78
C GLN A 338 -1.93 -14.64 14.27
N LYS A 339 -3.07 -14.12 13.83
CA LYS A 339 -3.33 -13.87 12.40
C LYS A 339 -2.60 -12.61 11.93
N THR A 340 -2.09 -12.63 10.71
CA THR A 340 -1.60 -11.42 10.03
C THR A 340 -2.78 -10.47 9.77
N ILE A 341 -2.54 -9.15 9.82
CA ILE A 341 -3.58 -8.15 9.58
C ILE A 341 -3.14 -7.22 8.46
N ILE A 342 -4.03 -7.00 7.50
CA ILE A 342 -3.89 -6.03 6.41
C ILE A 342 -5.14 -5.17 6.32
N CYS A 343 -4.99 -3.91 5.92
CA CYS A 343 -6.12 -3.05 5.59
C CYS A 343 -6.18 -2.88 4.08
N THR A 344 -7.25 -3.33 3.45
CA THR A 344 -7.36 -3.32 1.99
C THR A 344 -8.21 -2.20 1.42
N GLU A 345 -8.89 -1.44 2.29
CA GLU A 345 -9.48 -0.15 1.92
C GLU A 345 -9.51 0.81 3.11
N THR A 346 -8.97 2.00 2.89
CA THR A 346 -9.15 3.16 3.79
C THR A 346 -8.96 4.44 3.01
N ASN A 347 -9.65 5.49 3.37
CA ASN A 347 -9.39 6.88 3.03
C ASN A 347 -10.41 7.81 3.70
N ILE A 348 -10.26 9.11 3.48
CA ILE A 348 -11.24 10.15 3.73
C ILE A 348 -11.34 11.06 2.50
N PRO A 349 -12.49 11.71 2.24
CA PRO A 349 -12.64 12.59 1.07
C PRO A 349 -11.76 13.84 1.16
N GLY A 350 -11.24 14.29 0.02
CA GLY A 350 -10.55 15.59 -0.08
C GLY A 350 -11.47 16.80 -0.02
N ASN A 351 -12.79 16.59 -0.03
CA ASN A 351 -13.79 17.63 0.15
C ASN A 351 -14.99 17.10 0.94
N SER A 352 -15.62 17.97 1.72
CA SER A 352 -16.91 17.65 2.36
C SER A 352 -18.03 17.60 1.34
N THR A 353 -18.86 16.57 1.44
CA THR A 353 -20.11 16.41 0.68
C THR A 353 -21.31 16.56 1.61
N THR A 354 -22.52 16.39 1.08
CA THR A 354 -23.74 16.41 1.91
C THR A 354 -23.80 15.26 2.92
N THR A 355 -23.11 14.17 2.63
CA THR A 355 -23.15 12.92 3.43
C THR A 355 -21.89 12.70 4.25
N TYR A 356 -20.73 13.10 3.73
CA TYR A 356 -19.42 12.84 4.34
C TYR A 356 -18.66 14.13 4.58
N PHE A 357 -17.96 14.20 5.70
CA PHE A 357 -16.98 15.26 5.88
C PHE A 357 -15.69 14.91 5.13
N GLY A 358 -14.94 15.94 4.75
CA GLY A 358 -13.65 15.81 4.11
C GLY A 358 -12.92 17.14 4.09
N GLY A 359 -11.75 17.15 3.53
CA GLY A 359 -10.91 18.33 3.36
C GLY A 359 -9.49 17.95 2.96
N ILE A 360 -8.89 18.75 2.07
CA ILE A 360 -7.57 18.48 1.51
C ILE A 360 -6.51 18.33 2.60
N GLU A 361 -6.50 19.21 3.61
CA GLU A 361 -5.50 19.15 4.67
C GLU A 361 -5.68 17.95 5.59
N VAL A 362 -6.91 17.64 6.00
CA VAL A 362 -7.18 16.50 6.88
C VAL A 362 -6.90 15.20 6.16
N GLN A 363 -7.26 15.07 4.87
CA GLN A 363 -6.95 13.91 4.02
C GLN A 363 -5.44 13.70 3.91
N ARG A 364 -4.70 14.74 3.53
CA ARG A 364 -3.25 14.75 3.40
C ARG A 364 -2.53 14.33 4.69
N ASN A 365 -2.93 14.87 5.83
CA ASN A 365 -2.32 14.53 7.12
C ASN A 365 -2.75 13.15 7.61
N TYR A 366 -4.01 12.76 7.38
CA TYR A 366 -4.53 11.43 7.70
C TYR A 366 -3.72 10.34 7.05
N ILE A 367 -3.42 10.44 5.75
CA ILE A 367 -2.75 9.35 5.04
C ILE A 367 -1.35 9.06 5.63
N ILE A 368 -0.58 10.10 6.02
CA ILE A 368 0.72 9.89 6.65
C ILE A 368 0.55 9.24 8.03
N LYS A 369 -0.39 9.78 8.85
CA LYS A 369 -0.67 9.27 10.19
C LYS A 369 -1.16 7.83 10.14
N ALA A 370 -2.09 7.49 9.24
CA ALA A 370 -2.59 6.14 9.07
C ALA A 370 -1.49 5.14 8.67
N ILE A 371 -0.57 5.52 7.78
CA ILE A 371 0.57 4.69 7.39
C ILE A 371 1.52 4.45 8.58
N VAL A 372 1.83 5.50 9.34
CA VAL A 372 2.70 5.41 10.52
C VAL A 372 2.05 4.56 11.61
N GLU A 373 0.80 4.86 11.94
CA GLU A 373 0.03 4.11 12.95
C GLU A 373 -0.24 2.65 12.52
N SER A 374 -0.41 2.36 11.23
CA SER A 374 -0.51 0.99 10.72
C SER A 374 0.71 0.17 11.12
N GLN A 375 1.91 0.68 10.87
CA GLN A 375 3.15 -0.01 11.21
C GLN A 375 3.35 -0.13 12.73
N MET A 376 2.98 0.91 13.48
CA MET A 376 3.05 0.91 14.95
C MET A 376 2.11 -0.11 15.58
N ASN A 377 1.00 -0.43 14.92
CA ASN A 377 -0.04 -1.35 15.41
C ASN A 377 -0.04 -2.71 14.70
N GLY A 378 1.02 -3.06 13.97
CA GLY A 378 1.19 -4.40 13.39
C GLY A 378 0.31 -4.70 12.17
N ILE A 379 -0.18 -3.68 11.48
CA ILE A 379 -0.81 -3.83 10.16
C ILE A 379 0.32 -3.97 9.14
N SER A 380 0.30 -5.02 8.34
CA SER A 380 1.40 -5.38 7.43
C SER A 380 1.33 -4.69 6.07
N GLN A 381 0.14 -4.36 5.61
CA GLN A 381 -0.12 -3.65 4.35
C GLN A 381 -1.33 -2.73 4.52
N MET A 382 -1.29 -1.58 3.87
CA MET A 382 -2.43 -0.66 3.83
C MET A 382 -2.67 -0.20 2.40
N TYR A 383 -3.90 -0.40 1.92
CA TYR A 383 -4.33 -0.01 0.59
C TYR A 383 -5.25 1.19 0.69
N ILE A 384 -4.85 2.28 0.07
CA ILE A 384 -5.73 3.44 -0.03
C ILE A 384 -6.76 3.25 -1.15
N TYR A 385 -7.88 3.89 -0.99
CA TYR A 385 -8.95 3.97 -1.98
C TYR A 385 -8.94 5.38 -2.58
N GLY A 386 -8.31 5.70 -3.76
CA GLY A 386 -7.71 4.84 -4.77
C GLY A 386 -6.62 5.61 -5.52
N ILE A 387 -6.28 5.21 -6.78
CA ILE A 387 -5.21 5.86 -7.55
C ILE A 387 -5.57 7.29 -7.93
N GLY A 388 -6.79 7.57 -8.35
CA GLY A 388 -7.19 8.91 -8.78
C GLY A 388 -8.61 9.29 -8.40
N ASN A 389 -8.90 10.56 -8.45
CA ASN A 389 -10.25 11.07 -8.29
C ASN A 389 -11.12 10.72 -9.50
N ASN A 390 -12.37 10.34 -9.27
CA ASN A 390 -13.40 10.24 -10.29
C ASN A 390 -14.08 11.59 -10.55
N GLY A 391 -14.14 12.47 -9.54
CA GLY A 391 -14.75 13.79 -9.57
C GLY A 391 -13.79 14.93 -9.29
N ASP A 392 -14.26 16.14 -9.49
CA ASP A 392 -13.55 17.35 -9.06
C ASP A 392 -13.96 17.72 -7.62
N TYR A 393 -13.03 18.19 -6.80
CA TYR A 393 -13.32 18.62 -5.42
C TYR A 393 -14.50 19.59 -5.30
N ALA A 394 -14.63 20.53 -6.25
CA ALA A 394 -15.67 21.55 -6.19
C ALA A 394 -17.08 21.02 -6.49
N THR A 395 -17.21 19.91 -7.20
CA THR A 395 -18.49 19.43 -7.75
C THR A 395 -18.86 18.03 -7.29
N ALA A 396 -17.96 17.29 -6.65
CA ALA A 396 -18.21 15.95 -6.18
C ALA A 396 -19.33 15.92 -5.12
N THR A 397 -20.32 15.08 -5.35
CA THR A 397 -21.43 14.81 -4.44
C THR A 397 -21.23 13.53 -3.64
N ASN A 398 -20.42 12.61 -4.16
CA ASN A 398 -20.01 11.39 -3.48
C ASN A 398 -18.57 11.54 -2.97
N GLY A 399 -18.34 11.32 -1.66
CA GLY A 399 -17.01 11.43 -1.05
C GLY A 399 -15.98 10.49 -1.66
N TYR A 400 -16.39 9.31 -2.09
CA TYR A 400 -15.49 8.34 -2.73
C TYR A 400 -14.91 8.82 -4.06
N ASP A 401 -15.56 9.78 -4.75
CA ASP A 401 -15.06 10.33 -6.01
C ASP A 401 -13.81 11.23 -5.83
N VAL A 402 -13.49 11.59 -4.60
CA VAL A 402 -12.40 12.52 -4.26
C VAL A 402 -11.45 11.98 -3.19
N MET A 403 -11.15 10.68 -3.30
CA MET A 403 -10.23 9.93 -2.44
C MET A 403 -8.96 9.47 -3.20
N GLY A 404 -8.52 10.19 -4.21
CA GLY A 404 -7.45 9.75 -5.12
C GLY A 404 -6.09 10.41 -4.88
N LEU A 405 -5.01 9.65 -5.13
CA LEU A 405 -3.63 10.17 -5.15
C LEU A 405 -3.41 11.16 -6.29
N TYR A 406 -4.12 11.00 -7.39
CA TYR A 406 -4.11 11.92 -8.52
C TYR A 406 -5.41 12.71 -8.59
N GLN A 407 -5.31 13.94 -9.10
CA GLN A 407 -6.48 14.71 -9.49
C GLN A 407 -7.32 13.92 -10.50
N LYS A 408 -8.49 14.41 -10.84
CA LYS A 408 -9.47 13.70 -11.67
C LYS A 408 -8.84 12.94 -12.84
N LEU A 409 -9.02 11.62 -12.85
CA LEU A 409 -8.63 10.74 -13.95
C LEU A 409 -9.82 10.40 -14.85
N ALA A 410 -11.03 10.30 -14.29
CA ALA A 410 -12.22 9.93 -15.03
C ALA A 410 -12.57 10.95 -16.12
N GLY A 411 -12.82 10.45 -17.33
CA GLY A 411 -13.12 11.28 -18.50
C GLY A 411 -11.94 12.04 -19.09
N ILE A 412 -10.74 11.86 -18.52
CA ILE A 412 -9.49 12.44 -19.02
C ILE A 412 -8.57 11.25 -19.29
N GLY A 413 -8.21 11.00 -20.53
CA GLY A 413 -7.26 9.91 -20.86
C GLY A 413 -5.86 10.21 -20.32
N PRO A 414 -4.94 9.25 -20.40
CA PRO A 414 -3.55 9.47 -20.06
C PRO A 414 -3.03 10.70 -20.79
N LEU A 415 -2.69 11.76 -20.04
CA LEU A 415 -2.16 12.98 -20.62
C LEU A 415 -0.71 12.70 -21.02
N THR A 416 -0.47 12.51 -22.28
CA THR A 416 0.88 12.33 -22.82
C THR A 416 1.35 13.62 -23.48
N ASN A 417 2.40 14.21 -22.95
CA ASN A 417 3.15 15.24 -23.64
C ASN A 417 4.47 14.63 -24.10
N GLY A 418 4.58 14.33 -25.41
CA GLY A 418 5.74 13.64 -25.96
C GLY A 418 5.94 12.19 -25.44
N GLY A 419 4.85 11.48 -25.09
CA GLY A 419 4.89 10.12 -24.57
C GLY A 419 5.06 10.00 -23.04
N VAL A 420 5.06 11.12 -22.31
CA VAL A 420 5.16 11.14 -20.85
C VAL A 420 3.81 11.46 -20.24
N TYR A 421 3.38 10.65 -19.28
CA TYR A 421 2.15 10.92 -18.51
C TYR A 421 2.32 12.18 -17.66
N ASN A 422 1.35 13.07 -17.69
CA ASN A 422 1.38 14.37 -17.00
C ASN A 422 0.19 14.53 -16.05
N GLN A 423 -0.16 13.46 -15.32
CA GLN A 423 -1.18 13.53 -14.29
C GLN A 423 -0.68 14.32 -13.09
N GLN A 424 -1.57 15.15 -12.53
CA GLN A 424 -1.25 15.98 -11.36
C GLN A 424 -1.61 15.23 -10.08
N TYR A 425 -0.69 15.21 -9.12
CA TYR A 425 -0.97 14.70 -7.78
C TYR A 425 -1.99 15.58 -7.05
N THR A 426 -2.75 14.97 -6.17
CA THR A 426 -3.40 15.68 -5.06
C THR A 426 -2.38 15.95 -3.95
N ASP A 427 -2.73 16.77 -2.95
CA ASP A 427 -1.89 16.92 -1.76
C ASP A 427 -1.71 15.60 -1.01
N GLU A 428 -2.76 14.77 -0.99
CA GLU A 428 -2.69 13.39 -0.49
C GLU A 428 -1.68 12.56 -1.28
N GLY A 429 -1.71 12.62 -2.60
CA GLY A 429 -0.77 11.90 -3.48
C GLY A 429 0.68 12.30 -3.24
N ILE A 430 0.95 13.59 -3.03
CA ILE A 430 2.28 14.09 -2.67
C ILE A 430 2.70 13.55 -1.30
N ALA A 431 1.81 13.59 -0.32
CA ALA A 431 2.06 13.11 1.04
C ALA A 431 2.28 11.60 1.10
N TYR A 432 1.45 10.83 0.39
CA TYR A 432 1.59 9.38 0.25
C TYR A 432 2.93 9.01 -0.38
N LYS A 433 3.26 9.66 -1.52
CA LYS A 433 4.52 9.43 -2.20
C LYS A 433 5.71 9.79 -1.33
N THR A 434 5.67 10.93 -0.64
CA THR A 434 6.73 11.32 0.31
C THR A 434 6.92 10.27 1.39
N THR A 435 5.82 9.79 1.97
CA THR A 435 5.86 8.76 3.02
C THR A 435 6.42 7.44 2.50
N SER A 436 5.98 7.00 1.32
CA SER A 436 6.51 5.80 0.69
C SER A 436 8.01 5.92 0.35
N ASP A 437 8.42 7.02 -0.28
CA ASP A 437 9.82 7.22 -0.66
C ASP A 437 10.78 7.30 0.56
N VAL A 438 10.27 7.79 1.70
CA VAL A 438 11.08 7.95 2.92
C VAL A 438 11.06 6.70 3.81
N LEU A 439 9.93 5.99 3.90
CA LEU A 439 9.75 4.87 4.84
C LEU A 439 9.80 3.48 4.22
N TYR A 440 9.70 3.34 2.88
CA TYR A 440 9.81 2.01 2.29
C TYR A 440 11.18 1.38 2.57
N GLY A 441 11.18 0.15 3.07
CA GLY A 441 12.41 -0.53 3.52
C GLY A 441 12.79 -0.27 4.97
N TYR A 442 11.94 0.45 5.72
CA TYR A 442 12.09 0.63 7.16
C TYR A 442 11.01 -0.18 7.91
N LYS A 443 11.32 -0.59 9.14
CA LYS A 443 10.40 -1.26 10.07
C LYS A 443 10.25 -0.43 11.33
N TYR A 444 9.06 -0.41 11.89
CA TYR A 444 8.80 0.23 13.17
C TYR A 444 9.66 -0.38 14.27
N ASP A 445 10.24 0.49 15.11
CA ASP A 445 11.04 0.11 16.29
C ASP A 445 10.36 0.65 17.55
N ALA A 446 9.60 -0.21 18.23
CA ALA A 446 8.84 0.14 19.43
C ALA A 446 9.76 0.59 20.58
N ALA A 447 10.90 -0.08 20.77
CA ALA A 447 11.84 0.27 21.84
C ALA A 447 12.46 1.65 21.59
N LYS A 448 12.85 1.94 20.34
CA LYS A 448 13.37 3.25 19.96
C LYS A 448 12.31 4.33 20.08
N THR A 449 11.06 4.03 19.67
CA THR A 449 9.91 4.96 19.83
C THR A 449 9.66 5.29 21.30
N THR A 450 9.67 4.30 22.19
CA THR A 450 9.54 4.54 23.63
C THR A 450 10.65 5.46 24.14
N SER A 451 11.88 5.30 23.65
CA SER A 451 13.01 6.14 24.03
C SER A 451 12.92 7.60 23.58
N LEU A 452 12.03 7.91 22.64
CA LEU A 452 11.74 9.30 22.23
C LEU A 452 11.06 10.10 23.35
N ASN A 453 10.42 9.44 24.31
CA ASN A 453 9.71 10.09 25.42
C ASN A 453 8.75 11.20 24.94
N LEU A 454 7.90 10.88 23.96
CA LEU A 454 6.99 11.85 23.34
C LEU A 454 6.00 12.40 24.38
N PRO A 455 5.84 13.73 24.48
CA PRO A 455 4.80 14.31 25.32
C PRO A 455 3.41 14.06 24.73
N ALA A 456 2.35 14.14 25.53
CA ALA A 456 0.98 13.88 25.09
C ALA A 456 0.49 14.75 23.91
N THR A 457 1.14 15.90 23.69
CA THR A 457 0.87 16.81 22.56
C THR A 457 1.55 16.43 21.26
N VAL A 458 2.43 15.41 21.27
CA VAL A 458 3.19 14.94 20.10
C VAL A 458 2.90 13.47 19.88
N ASN A 459 2.72 13.07 18.63
CA ASN A 459 2.63 11.65 18.26
C ASN A 459 3.64 11.33 17.15
N GLY A 460 3.87 10.04 16.92
CA GLY A 460 4.78 9.54 15.91
C GLY A 460 5.59 8.34 16.35
N GLY A 461 6.60 7.99 15.56
CA GLY A 461 7.42 6.80 15.82
C GLY A 461 8.78 6.82 15.17
N ALA A 462 9.60 5.85 15.57
CA ALA A 462 10.93 5.57 15.04
C ALA A 462 10.89 4.35 14.12
N PHE A 463 11.54 4.46 12.97
CA PHE A 463 11.58 3.41 11.95
C PHE A 463 13.03 3.13 11.59
N LYS A 464 13.40 1.85 11.50
CA LYS A 464 14.78 1.40 11.28
C LYS A 464 14.89 0.58 10.00
N ASN A 465 15.89 0.86 9.18
CA ASN A 465 16.22 0.04 8.02
C ASN A 465 17.24 -1.06 8.32
N GLY A 466 17.49 -1.93 7.34
CA GLY A 466 18.43 -3.03 7.47
C GLY A 466 19.89 -2.62 7.74
N SER A 467 20.29 -1.38 7.44
CA SER A 467 21.62 -0.83 7.75
C SER A 467 21.69 -0.13 9.12
N GLY A 468 20.63 -0.17 9.91
CA GLY A 468 20.60 0.42 11.25
C GLY A 468 20.28 1.91 11.28
N LYS A 469 19.99 2.55 10.15
CA LYS A 469 19.61 3.96 10.10
C LYS A 469 18.15 4.14 10.49
N TYR A 470 17.87 5.30 11.13
CA TYR A 470 16.53 5.65 11.60
C TYR A 470 15.92 6.80 10.81
N VAL A 471 14.61 6.71 10.64
CA VAL A 471 13.72 7.83 10.32
C VAL A 471 12.76 7.98 11.49
N TYR A 472 12.57 9.20 11.97
CA TYR A 472 11.59 9.55 12.99
C TYR A 472 10.48 10.35 12.32
N VAL A 473 9.23 9.94 12.47
CA VAL A 473 8.08 10.67 11.96
C VAL A 473 7.32 11.26 13.12
N LEU A 474 7.22 12.58 13.20
CA LEU A 474 6.66 13.29 14.36
C LEU A 474 5.69 14.39 13.91
N TRP A 475 4.63 14.60 14.70
CA TRP A 475 3.68 15.69 14.51
C TRP A 475 3.07 16.17 15.84
N ALA A 476 2.56 17.42 15.85
CA ALA A 476 1.72 17.91 16.92
C ALA A 476 0.30 17.32 16.78
N ARG A 477 -0.28 16.77 17.86
CA ARG A 477 -1.62 16.17 17.83
C ARG A 477 -2.70 17.23 17.56
N THR A 478 -3.50 17.00 16.52
CA THR A 478 -4.70 17.78 16.25
C THR A 478 -5.82 17.35 17.20
N THR A 479 -6.58 18.30 17.75
CA THR A 479 -7.59 18.02 18.77
C THR A 479 -8.89 18.82 18.59
N ILE A 480 -8.91 19.77 17.64
CA ILE A 480 -10.03 20.69 17.44
C ILE A 480 -10.82 20.26 16.21
N ASP A 481 -12.14 20.13 16.35
CA ASP A 481 -13.02 19.80 15.23
C ASP A 481 -12.83 20.74 14.05
N SER A 482 -12.79 20.19 12.86
CA SER A 482 -12.57 20.90 11.58
C SER A 482 -11.27 21.70 11.50
N SER A 483 -10.26 21.36 12.30
CA SER A 483 -8.99 22.08 12.32
C SER A 483 -7.79 21.14 12.30
N GLU A 484 -6.87 21.41 11.38
CA GLU A 484 -5.54 20.78 11.34
C GLU A 484 -4.48 21.63 12.07
N VAL A 485 -4.88 22.76 12.66
CA VAL A 485 -3.97 23.64 13.40
C VAL A 485 -3.64 23.01 14.74
N ALA A 486 -2.40 22.56 14.86
CA ALA A 486 -1.80 22.09 16.11
C ALA A 486 -0.34 22.53 16.16
N ASN A 487 0.14 22.85 17.36
CA ASN A 487 1.51 23.27 17.58
C ASN A 487 2.06 22.62 18.85
N ALA A 488 3.28 22.09 18.73
CA ALA A 488 4.04 21.58 19.86
C ALA A 488 5.53 21.86 19.62
N ASN A 489 6.30 21.93 20.71
CA ASN A 489 7.74 21.93 20.62
C ASN A 489 8.28 20.58 21.15
N TYR A 490 9.21 20.00 20.42
CA TYR A 490 9.81 18.72 20.79
C TYR A 490 11.33 18.82 20.87
N THR A 491 11.91 18.15 21.83
CA THR A 491 13.36 17.99 21.97
C THR A 491 13.69 16.50 21.99
N PHE A 492 14.54 16.07 21.08
CA PHE A 492 15.03 14.70 21.11
C PHE A 492 15.83 14.44 22.39
N PRO A 493 15.58 13.34 23.12
CA PRO A 493 16.40 12.98 24.26
C PRO A 493 17.87 12.82 23.90
N ALA A 494 18.76 13.14 24.83
CA ALA A 494 20.22 13.07 24.63
C ALA A 494 20.65 11.67 24.14
N GLY A 495 21.49 11.63 23.11
CA GLY A 495 22.02 10.39 22.55
C GLY A 495 21.07 9.65 21.57
N ILE A 496 19.89 10.20 21.29
CA ILE A 496 18.97 9.63 20.26
C ILE A 496 19.40 10.03 18.86
N VAL A 497 19.74 11.30 18.68
CA VAL A 497 20.20 11.90 17.42
C VAL A 497 21.33 12.90 17.70
N SER A 498 22.01 13.37 16.68
CA SER A 498 22.99 14.47 16.75
C SER A 498 22.32 15.79 17.12
N ALA A 499 23.12 16.83 17.42
CA ALA A 499 22.63 18.16 17.74
C ALA A 499 21.79 18.80 16.61
N THR A 500 22.00 18.34 15.38
CA THR A 500 21.28 18.77 14.18
C THR A 500 20.70 17.56 13.46
N VAL A 501 19.45 17.65 13.06
CA VAL A 501 18.74 16.63 12.29
C VAL A 501 18.26 17.20 10.96
N SER A 502 18.18 16.36 9.94
CA SER A 502 17.51 16.71 8.70
C SER A 502 16.01 16.59 8.89
N ARG A 503 15.26 17.58 8.45
CA ARG A 503 13.79 17.62 8.44
C ARG A 503 13.26 17.70 7.01
N LYS A 504 12.37 16.76 6.66
CA LYS A 504 11.57 16.75 5.44
C LYS A 504 10.11 16.94 5.78
N GLU A 505 9.43 17.79 5.03
CA GLU A 505 7.99 18.02 5.21
C GLU A 505 7.17 17.02 4.39
N TRP A 506 5.86 16.98 4.62
CA TRP A 506 4.91 16.13 3.92
C TRP A 506 5.00 16.22 2.37
N ASN A 507 5.45 17.36 1.83
CA ASN A 507 5.56 17.63 0.40
C ASN A 507 6.99 17.50 -0.16
N TYR A 508 7.85 16.79 0.53
CA TYR A 508 9.27 16.66 0.16
C TYR A 508 9.47 16.14 -1.28
N THR A 509 8.67 15.18 -1.74
CA THR A 509 8.82 14.64 -3.10
C THR A 509 8.47 15.66 -4.20
N ALA A 510 7.62 16.63 -3.91
CA ALA A 510 7.29 17.72 -4.83
C ALA A 510 8.29 18.88 -4.79
N THR A 511 8.81 19.19 -3.61
CA THR A 511 9.66 20.38 -3.39
C THR A 511 11.15 20.06 -3.36
N SER A 512 11.52 18.83 -3.01
CA SER A 512 12.90 18.41 -2.69
C SER A 512 13.55 19.25 -1.57
N LEU A 513 12.71 19.92 -0.75
CA LEU A 513 13.20 20.75 0.33
C LEU A 513 13.48 19.91 1.58
N GLU A 514 14.72 19.98 2.02
CA GLU A 514 15.24 19.39 3.23
C GLU A 514 15.95 20.46 4.04
N SER A 515 15.65 20.56 5.33
CA SER A 515 16.24 21.58 6.20
C SER A 515 17.01 20.94 7.35
N ALA A 516 18.16 21.49 7.68
CA ALA A 516 18.88 21.17 8.90
C ALA A 516 18.28 21.97 10.06
N VAL A 517 17.80 21.28 11.09
CA VAL A 517 17.19 21.91 12.27
C VAL A 517 17.88 21.42 13.54
N SER A 518 17.91 22.25 14.57
CA SER A 518 18.39 21.81 15.89
C SER A 518 17.53 20.65 16.40
N SER A 519 18.13 19.66 17.05
CA SER A 519 17.40 18.58 17.73
C SER A 519 16.69 19.04 19.02
N ILE A 520 16.86 20.30 19.41
CA ILE A 520 16.30 20.90 20.60
C ILE A 520 15.23 21.94 20.20
N ASN A 521 14.07 21.86 20.85
CA ASN A 521 12.95 22.80 20.68
C ASN A 521 12.44 22.89 19.23
N ILE A 522 12.26 21.73 18.60
CA ILE A 522 11.76 21.62 17.23
C ILE A 522 10.27 22.02 17.20
N PRO A 523 9.88 23.04 16.42
CA PRO A 523 8.47 23.34 16.24
C PRO A 523 7.81 22.28 15.34
N LEU A 524 6.77 21.63 15.86
CA LEU A 524 5.92 20.66 15.16
C LEU A 524 4.54 21.27 14.91
N THR A 525 3.94 20.89 13.79
CA THR A 525 2.57 21.24 13.41
C THR A 525 1.69 19.98 13.34
N GLY A 526 0.39 20.14 13.03
CA GLY A 526 -0.50 19.01 12.77
C GLY A 526 -0.12 18.17 11.55
N ALA A 527 0.66 18.72 10.61
CA ALA A 527 1.23 17.99 9.49
C ALA A 527 2.49 17.23 9.93
N PRO A 528 2.59 15.89 9.67
CA PRO A 528 3.76 15.12 10.02
C PRO A 528 5.02 15.54 9.26
N SER A 529 6.16 15.54 9.97
CA SER A 529 7.49 15.75 9.41
C SER A 529 8.39 14.54 9.65
N PHE A 530 9.35 14.32 8.75
CA PHE A 530 10.28 13.19 8.77
C PHE A 530 11.67 13.69 9.17
N PHE A 531 12.25 13.08 10.18
CA PHE A 531 13.56 13.46 10.69
C PHE A 531 14.56 12.32 10.53
N THR A 532 15.75 12.66 10.07
CA THR A 532 16.89 11.72 10.02
C THR A 532 18.10 12.35 10.72
N ASP A 533 18.90 11.50 11.35
CA ASP A 533 20.16 11.95 11.91
C ASP A 533 21.08 12.40 10.78
N LEU A 534 21.63 13.59 10.92
CA LEU A 534 22.70 14.05 10.04
C LEU A 534 23.97 13.33 10.52
N THR A 535 24.23 12.14 9.98
CA THR A 535 25.49 11.43 10.23
C THR A 535 26.66 12.34 9.91
N ALA A 536 27.47 12.65 10.91
CA ALA A 536 28.80 13.17 10.67
C ALA A 536 29.47 12.25 9.64
N LEU A 537 30.00 12.82 8.58
CA LEU A 537 30.87 12.08 7.66
C LEU A 537 31.94 11.37 8.51
N PRO A 538 32.34 10.13 8.19
CA PRO A 538 33.36 9.42 8.97
C PRO A 538 34.58 10.35 9.11
N LEU A 539 34.97 10.59 10.36
CA LEU A 539 36.17 11.35 10.68
C LEU A 539 37.33 10.64 9.99
N ILE A 540 38.04 11.34 9.13
CA ILE A 540 39.35 10.89 8.65
C ILE A 540 40.25 10.85 9.90
N PRO A 541 40.87 9.70 10.26
CA PRO A 541 41.72 9.62 11.42
C PRO A 541 42.88 10.62 11.30
N GLY A 542 42.88 11.63 12.15
CA GLY A 542 43.97 12.62 12.21
C GLY A 542 43.57 14.09 12.43
N ASP A 543 42.27 14.45 12.43
CA ASP A 543 41.87 15.86 12.63
C ASP A 543 41.15 16.04 13.99
N THR A 544 41.86 16.62 14.94
CA THR A 544 41.40 16.87 16.34
C THR A 544 40.91 18.29 16.54
N THR A 545 40.14 18.85 15.61
CA THR A 545 39.46 20.14 15.84
C THR A 545 37.95 19.96 15.80
N SER A 546 37.34 19.96 17.00
CA SER A 546 35.89 20.05 17.19
C SER A 546 35.39 21.41 16.71
N ALA A 547 34.88 21.47 15.47
CA ALA A 547 34.03 22.55 15.04
C ALA A 547 32.77 21.94 14.40
N VAL A 548 31.61 22.24 15.02
CA VAL A 548 30.30 22.04 14.41
C VAL A 548 30.33 22.73 13.04
N ARG A 549 30.32 21.93 11.95
CA ARG A 549 30.22 22.47 10.60
C ARG A 549 28.76 22.68 10.26
N PRO A 550 28.32 23.91 9.97
CA PRO A 550 27.03 24.15 9.31
C PRO A 550 27.02 23.40 7.96
N GLU A 551 25.86 22.89 7.53
CA GLU A 551 25.74 22.33 6.19
C GLU A 551 26.31 23.30 5.16
N ASN A 552 27.16 22.77 4.29
CA ASN A 552 27.85 23.54 3.27
C ASN A 552 26.89 23.87 2.13
N PHE A 553 25.98 24.79 2.40
CA PHE A 553 25.15 25.37 1.36
C PHE A 553 26.06 26.20 0.46
N PHE A 554 26.28 25.74 -0.78
CA PHE A 554 26.90 26.56 -1.81
C PHE A 554 25.83 27.05 -2.78
N GLY A 555 25.91 28.33 -3.16
CA GLY A 555 25.07 28.86 -4.23
C GLY A 555 25.78 28.63 -5.57
N TRP A 556 25.04 28.27 -6.62
CA TRP A 556 25.58 28.28 -7.96
C TRP A 556 24.56 28.72 -8.99
N SER A 557 25.04 29.31 -10.07
CA SER A 557 24.21 29.83 -11.16
C SER A 557 24.89 29.65 -12.49
N VAL A 558 24.09 29.71 -13.57
CA VAL A 558 24.54 29.70 -14.95
C VAL A 558 23.87 30.87 -15.66
N TYR A 559 24.66 31.77 -16.22
CA TYR A 559 24.13 32.96 -16.89
C TYR A 559 25.09 33.47 -17.99
N PRO A 560 24.57 34.12 -19.05
CA PRO A 560 23.17 34.26 -19.36
C PRO A 560 22.54 32.92 -19.76
N ASN A 561 21.25 32.77 -19.55
CA ASN A 561 20.47 31.65 -20.06
C ASN A 561 19.10 32.21 -20.51
N PRO A 562 18.75 32.20 -21.78
CA PRO A 562 19.44 31.57 -22.93
C PRO A 562 20.83 32.16 -23.27
N VAL A 563 21.70 31.32 -23.88
CA VAL A 563 23.06 31.64 -24.25
C VAL A 563 23.27 31.60 -25.77
N ARG A 564 24.06 32.56 -26.32
CA ARG A 564 24.47 32.57 -27.74
C ARG A 564 25.87 32.01 -27.96
N SER A 565 26.86 32.54 -27.26
CA SER A 565 28.27 32.19 -27.48
C SER A 565 29.00 31.78 -26.21
N ASN A 566 28.78 32.47 -25.10
CA ASN A 566 29.45 32.22 -23.83
C ASN A 566 28.49 32.32 -22.68
N PHE A 567 28.67 31.51 -21.63
CA PHE A 567 27.99 31.62 -20.36
C PHE A 567 28.97 31.45 -19.21
N THR A 568 28.59 31.91 -18.05
CA THR A 568 29.38 31.81 -16.83
C THR A 568 28.71 30.81 -15.87
N ILE A 569 29.52 29.91 -15.33
CA ILE A 569 29.16 29.11 -14.15
C ILE A 569 29.69 29.84 -12.93
N SER A 570 28.84 30.33 -12.04
CA SER A 570 29.25 30.96 -10.80
C SER A 570 28.94 30.00 -9.63
N VAL A 571 29.91 29.80 -8.75
CA VAL A 571 29.83 28.90 -7.59
C VAL A 571 30.36 29.64 -6.37
N ASN A 572 29.53 29.77 -5.31
CA ASN A 572 29.96 30.29 -4.01
C ASN A 572 30.22 29.12 -3.06
N LEU A 573 31.45 28.91 -2.65
CA LEU A 573 31.87 27.86 -1.75
C LEU A 573 32.00 28.38 -0.31
N LYS A 574 31.40 27.67 0.64
CA LYS A 574 31.52 27.99 2.08
C LYS A 574 32.76 27.37 2.71
N GLN A 575 33.37 26.42 2.03
CA GLN A 575 34.66 25.77 2.42
C GLN A 575 35.40 25.30 1.16
N ARG A 576 36.65 24.88 1.33
CA ARG A 576 37.46 24.29 0.23
C ARG A 576 36.82 22.97 -0.22
N GLN A 577 36.47 22.87 -1.51
CA GLN A 577 35.79 21.70 -2.09
C GLN A 577 36.35 21.41 -3.50
N GLU A 578 36.26 20.13 -3.89
CA GLU A 578 36.54 19.75 -5.27
C GLU A 578 35.35 20.13 -6.15
N ILE A 579 35.63 20.81 -7.27
CA ILE A 579 34.63 21.14 -8.30
C ILE A 579 35.04 20.51 -9.63
N ALA A 580 34.03 19.95 -10.33
CA ALA A 580 34.11 19.57 -11.72
C ALA A 580 32.79 19.92 -12.42
N ALA A 581 32.82 20.23 -13.73
CA ALA A 581 31.59 20.47 -14.46
C ALA A 581 31.65 19.95 -15.90
N ASP A 582 30.53 19.37 -16.34
CA ASP A 582 30.34 18.82 -17.67
C ASP A 582 29.08 19.38 -18.33
N ILE A 583 29.04 19.46 -19.64
CA ILE A 583 27.83 19.75 -20.43
C ILE A 583 27.36 18.48 -21.08
N TYR A 584 26.04 18.22 -20.99
CA TYR A 584 25.35 17.10 -21.62
C TYR A 584 24.27 17.57 -22.58
N SER A 585 24.03 16.80 -23.63
CA SER A 585 22.88 16.99 -24.52
C SER A 585 21.57 16.61 -23.82
N ALA A 586 20.43 16.95 -24.40
CA ALA A 586 19.12 16.54 -23.94
C ALA A 586 18.94 15.00 -23.92
N THR A 587 19.73 14.26 -24.71
CA THR A 587 19.74 12.79 -24.72
C THR A 587 20.69 12.16 -23.71
N GLY A 588 21.37 12.98 -22.87
CA GLY A 588 22.31 12.51 -21.84
C GLY A 588 23.73 12.21 -22.35
N ALA A 589 24.04 12.50 -23.62
CA ALA A 589 25.41 12.35 -24.14
C ALA A 589 26.30 13.47 -23.62
N LEU A 590 27.54 13.14 -23.19
CA LEU A 590 28.55 14.12 -22.80
C LEU A 590 28.97 14.96 -24.03
N VAL A 591 28.82 16.26 -23.94
CA VAL A 591 29.18 17.22 -24.98
C VAL A 591 30.59 17.76 -24.76
N GLN A 592 30.89 18.19 -23.53
CA GLN A 592 32.14 18.77 -23.14
C GLN A 592 32.33 18.76 -21.63
N THR A 593 33.58 18.50 -21.18
CA THR A 593 33.99 18.80 -19.80
C THR A 593 34.48 20.25 -19.75
N VAL A 594 33.89 21.08 -18.91
CA VAL A 594 34.16 22.51 -18.83
C VAL A 594 35.00 22.92 -17.62
N ILE A 595 34.94 22.12 -16.54
CA ILE A 595 35.77 22.25 -15.36
C ILE A 595 36.33 20.86 -15.03
N GLN A 596 37.66 20.72 -15.12
CA GLN A 596 38.33 19.50 -14.67
C GLN A 596 38.27 19.39 -13.15
N PRO A 597 38.21 18.20 -12.56
CA PRO A 597 38.21 18.01 -11.11
C PRO A 597 39.38 18.73 -10.47
N SER A 598 39.12 19.71 -9.61
CA SER A 598 40.13 20.52 -8.92
C SER A 598 39.57 21.08 -7.62
N TYR A 599 40.44 21.28 -6.61
CA TYR A 599 40.05 21.87 -5.34
C TYR A 599 40.11 23.39 -5.39
N TYR A 600 39.02 24.01 -4.99
CA TYR A 600 38.85 25.46 -4.90
C TYR A 600 38.67 25.91 -3.45
N ALA A 601 39.21 27.06 -3.10
CA ALA A 601 39.12 27.64 -1.76
C ALA A 601 37.69 28.13 -1.46
N THR A 602 37.42 28.53 -0.21
CA THR A 602 36.21 29.25 0.16
C THR A 602 36.08 30.55 -0.62
N GLY A 603 34.84 30.91 -1.02
CA GLY A 603 34.53 32.17 -1.72
C GLY A 603 33.82 31.94 -3.06
N ASP A 604 33.76 33.02 -3.82
CA ASP A 604 33.13 33.05 -5.12
C ASP A 604 34.12 32.64 -6.23
N HIS A 605 33.69 31.71 -7.06
CA HIS A 605 34.43 31.25 -8.23
C HIS A 605 33.55 31.36 -9.47
N THR A 606 34.13 31.89 -10.55
CA THR A 606 33.46 32.05 -11.84
C THR A 606 34.24 31.37 -12.94
N PHE A 607 33.53 30.62 -13.77
CA PHE A 607 34.11 29.87 -14.89
C PHE A 607 33.40 30.29 -16.17
N ASN A 608 34.15 30.91 -17.08
CA ASN A 608 33.63 31.30 -18.38
C ASN A 608 33.68 30.11 -19.34
N VAL A 609 32.54 29.76 -19.90
CA VAL A 609 32.36 28.60 -20.78
C VAL A 609 31.98 29.09 -22.16
N THR A 610 32.78 28.75 -23.16
CA THR A 610 32.43 28.99 -24.55
C THR A 610 31.58 27.86 -25.10
N VAL A 611 30.45 28.20 -25.68
CA VAL A 611 29.55 27.25 -26.34
C VAL A 611 30.22 26.80 -27.65
N PRO A 612 30.51 25.50 -27.85
CA PRO A 612 31.11 25.03 -29.09
C PRO A 612 30.23 25.39 -30.29
N SER A 613 30.84 25.92 -31.34
CA SER A 613 30.16 26.36 -32.58
C SER A 613 29.37 25.23 -33.27
N ARG A 614 29.78 23.97 -33.01
CA ARG A 614 29.11 22.76 -33.51
C ARG A 614 27.78 22.44 -32.79
N LEU A 615 27.49 23.06 -31.64
CA LEU A 615 26.24 22.79 -30.94
C LEU A 615 25.05 23.42 -31.67
N ALA A 616 24.00 22.65 -31.87
CA ALA A 616 22.72 23.14 -32.38
C ALA A 616 22.02 24.03 -31.36
N ALA A 617 21.13 24.91 -31.79
CA ALA A 617 20.19 25.55 -30.89
C ALA A 617 19.33 24.48 -30.21
N GLY A 618 19.12 24.61 -28.90
CA GLY A 618 18.38 23.62 -28.12
C GLY A 618 18.75 23.62 -26.63
N SER A 619 18.17 22.66 -25.90
CA SER A 619 18.39 22.48 -24.46
C SER A 619 19.57 21.57 -24.18
N TYR A 620 20.44 22.03 -23.29
CA TYR A 620 21.59 21.31 -22.74
C TYR A 620 21.56 21.35 -21.23
N PHE A 621 22.37 20.51 -20.58
CA PHE A 621 22.43 20.43 -19.12
C PHE A 621 23.87 20.57 -18.65
N VAL A 622 24.11 21.52 -17.76
CA VAL A 622 25.38 21.67 -17.05
C VAL A 622 25.27 20.83 -15.78
N ARG A 623 26.10 19.81 -15.65
CA ARG A 623 26.27 19.01 -14.44
C ARG A 623 27.50 19.47 -13.67
N LEU A 624 27.29 20.25 -12.59
CA LEU A 624 28.32 20.61 -11.64
C LEU A 624 28.45 19.46 -10.62
N ARG A 625 29.68 19.04 -10.34
CA ARG A 625 29.99 18.11 -9.25
C ARG A 625 30.77 18.87 -8.16
N VAL A 626 30.30 18.76 -6.92
CA VAL A 626 31.00 19.32 -5.76
C VAL A 626 31.25 18.17 -4.80
N ASN A 627 32.50 17.82 -4.54
CA ASN A 627 32.93 16.63 -3.82
C ASN A 627 32.19 15.36 -4.33
N SER A 628 32.18 15.16 -5.65
CA SER A 628 31.48 14.07 -6.36
C SER A 628 29.95 14.10 -6.34
N LYS A 629 29.31 15.00 -5.58
CA LYS A 629 27.85 15.17 -5.57
C LYS A 629 27.42 16.00 -6.79
N PRO A 630 26.51 15.48 -7.67
CA PRO A 630 26.10 16.18 -8.86
C PRO A 630 24.97 17.19 -8.60
N TYR A 631 25.03 18.33 -9.32
CA TYR A 631 24.02 19.37 -9.37
C TYR A 631 23.80 19.74 -10.83
N ILE A 632 22.55 19.87 -11.27
CA ILE A 632 22.21 20.04 -12.67
C ILE A 632 21.43 21.34 -12.90
N LYS A 633 21.80 22.09 -13.92
CA LYS A 633 21.01 23.20 -14.45
C LYS A 633 20.88 23.11 -15.96
N GLN A 634 19.71 23.47 -16.45
CA GLN A 634 19.44 23.56 -17.88
C GLN A 634 20.04 24.85 -18.45
N VAL A 635 20.61 24.76 -19.63
CA VAL A 635 21.09 25.86 -20.45
C VAL A 635 20.45 25.77 -21.83
N VAL A 636 19.85 26.86 -22.28
CA VAL A 636 19.23 26.95 -23.62
C VAL A 636 20.18 27.66 -24.54
N VAL A 637 20.73 26.97 -25.55
CA VAL A 637 21.55 27.53 -26.57
C VAL A 637 20.66 28.10 -27.68
N VAL A 638 20.86 29.37 -28.02
CA VAL A 638 20.19 30.07 -29.13
C VAL A 638 21.24 30.56 -30.12
N LYS A 639 20.94 30.50 -31.43
CA LYS A 639 21.81 30.98 -32.49
C LYS A 639 21.42 32.38 -32.94
#